data_6ba9d7502a169d7ec52c4c07cf8bcf5e
#
_entry.id   6ba9d7502a169d7ec52c4c07cf8bcf5e
#
_cell.length_a   1.000
_cell.length_b   1.000
_cell.length_c   1.000
_cell.angle_alpha   90.00
_cell.angle_beta   90.00
_cell.angle_gamma   90.00
#
_symmetry.space_group_name_H-M   'P 1'
#
loop_
_entity.id
_entity.type
_entity.pdbx_description
1 polymer ?
#
loop_
_entity_poly.entity_id
_entity_poly.type
_entity_poly.pdbx_seq_one_letter_code
_entity_poly.pdbx_strand_id
1 'polypeptide(L)'
;MQNTILIHAPGRRQGRGALVLAYTALFALLMGIWAAIFALNGQSFIQYGDTLKQHYPFLVYYGRWLRQAARCVLTGAAVPTWDFSIGYGADIITTLSYYGLGDPLDLLAAFVPGRRTEQLLEGLIVLRLYLAGLAFMAFSRRHGNSRFGTLLGALAYVFSAWPIQAGLIEPVFLVPMYCFPLMLLGADDLFEGRSPVLYIAAIALTALSNFLFFYMAAVLLVLYAIAVYSKRYGAKNLRTLPPLLAKFIGFALVGIAISAVTLLPTAQELFGSARFGLTRETAPYPFYRFFELLANMTTGMGYDAYSTYAGVTSAAFLGVLVLFAKPRQNTVLKCAWLGLLALLLVPQAGSVLNGISYVSNRWVWAFTMLEAFILARVCPGITAFEPKEKRNLFALLAVYCVVAFCVKQGRTETALLGALLLVLLAVFVLAADGVSRRGVQAVLLAGCCLGVVMNLGGYYGIEEADAVNEYRPAGYAWSTTVQDNPAVTLHLMEDQSYWRYDSLVNEPINSPMLLDVYGTGYFFSLNNSYLSSLFRELGQNTPVEYDYRGLQNRTPLETLFGVKYALCAPDSTGALPALFDSQAVQAAEIGGSTVAVYPNTAALPIGYTAQNQISRETYDALTPLQKQDALLDGVVLEETGLLPEAELTGDTVSPVAEMELDGVQQLDETTYYAPQDGGRITLTIAQPVADCETAFVVQGMQYTATSPLDAMSEEELSAMSAHDRRNLQKQYAHFWRKDSVYLRLLSNIGEGRIEYNRPNSQYYCGRHDFVYNFGTSDEPLQQITIVLPFAGYYQFDRLAVECQKLDTVAARAENLGAENLQNVTLGTNSLGGEITTTRSSVLVVQLPYSTGWSVTVDGTPAQVLRADTAFLGVALEPGSHTVAFTYKTPGLTAGAALSAAGVVLLAAIWAVPALRKKRRK
;
A
#
# COMPACT_ATOMS: atom_id res chain seq x y z
N MET A 1 44.74 -0.95 24.13
CA MET A 1 44.15 0.37 23.79
C MET A 1 42.68 0.20 23.56
N GLN A 2 41.88 0.79 24.42
CA GLN A 2 40.43 0.59 24.51
C GLN A 2 39.71 1.22 23.29
N ASN A 3 39.14 0.40 22.43
CA ASN A 3 38.25 0.83 21.37
C ASN A 3 36.89 1.21 21.96
N THR A 4 36.79 2.44 22.42
CA THR A 4 35.63 2.99 23.10
C THR A 4 34.71 3.63 22.07
N ILE A 5 33.61 2.94 21.66
CA ILE A 5 32.35 3.66 21.33
C ILE A 5 31.77 4.06 22.70
N LEU A 6 32.45 4.88 23.44
CA LEU A 6 31.97 5.41 24.69
C LEU A 6 31.32 6.77 24.40
N ILE A 7 30.11 6.85 24.79
CA ILE A 7 29.30 8.01 25.07
C ILE A 7 30.16 8.92 25.96
N HIS A 8 30.77 9.90 25.36
CA HIS A 8 31.48 10.93 26.12
C HIS A 8 30.47 11.97 26.60
N ALA A 9 30.61 12.36 27.84
CA ALA A 9 29.86 13.43 28.48
C ALA A 9 29.71 14.67 27.56
N PRO A 10 28.62 15.42 27.66
CA PRO A 10 28.34 16.55 26.77
C PRO A 10 29.40 17.65 26.97
N GLY A 11 30.36 17.67 26.08
CA GLY A 11 31.26 18.84 25.95
C GLY A 11 30.46 20.06 25.53
N ARG A 12 30.64 21.12 26.31
CA ARG A 12 30.17 22.52 26.16
C ARG A 12 29.07 22.77 25.12
N ARG A 13 27.97 23.38 25.54
CA ARG A 13 26.82 23.86 24.74
C ARG A 13 27.17 24.81 23.58
N GLN A 14 28.40 25.34 23.53
CA GLN A 14 28.87 26.19 22.46
C GLN A 14 29.01 25.45 21.14
N GLY A 15 28.18 25.80 20.12
CA GLY A 15 28.30 25.35 18.74
C GLY A 15 27.22 24.36 18.27
N ARG A 16 26.19 24.07 19.05
CA ARG A 16 25.03 23.25 18.55
C ARG A 16 24.24 24.05 17.50
N GLY A 17 24.02 25.33 17.73
CA GLY A 17 23.31 26.20 16.79
C GLY A 17 24.01 26.32 15.43
N ALA A 18 25.36 26.42 15.42
CA ALA A 18 26.11 26.48 14.16
C ALA A 18 26.01 25.21 13.30
N LEU A 19 25.94 24.02 13.94
CA LEU A 19 25.73 22.75 13.21
C LEU A 19 24.34 22.69 12.60
N VAL A 20 23.30 23.05 13.36
CA VAL A 20 21.92 23.08 12.87
C VAL A 20 21.78 24.09 11.75
N LEU A 21 22.36 25.30 11.91
CA LEU A 21 22.34 26.34 10.86
C LEU A 21 23.02 25.89 9.57
N ALA A 22 24.18 25.23 9.66
CA ALA A 22 24.88 24.70 8.50
C ALA A 22 24.07 23.60 7.81
N TYR A 23 23.45 22.72 8.60
CA TYR A 23 22.53 21.69 8.05
C TYR A 23 21.33 22.33 7.36
N THR A 24 20.66 23.29 8.00
CA THR A 24 19.50 23.99 7.42
C THR A 24 19.84 24.65 6.10
N ALA A 25 20.98 25.35 6.02
CA ALA A 25 21.42 26.04 4.80
C ALA A 25 21.70 25.05 3.65
N LEU A 26 22.41 23.95 3.93
CA LEU A 26 22.72 22.93 2.90
C LEU A 26 21.49 22.09 2.54
N PHE A 27 20.64 21.77 3.51
CA PHE A 27 19.35 21.11 3.24
C PHE A 27 18.46 21.96 2.34
N ALA A 28 18.32 23.27 2.66
CA ALA A 28 17.54 24.19 1.85
C ALA A 28 18.10 24.34 0.44
N LEU A 29 19.44 24.39 0.28
CA LEU A 29 20.08 24.41 -1.04
C LEU A 29 19.77 23.15 -1.85
N LEU A 30 19.99 21.97 -1.29
CA LEU A 30 19.77 20.70 -1.99
C LEU A 30 18.28 20.43 -2.24
N MET A 31 17.42 20.78 -1.30
CA MET A 31 15.97 20.69 -1.48
C MET A 31 15.48 21.69 -2.54
N GLY A 32 16.08 22.90 -2.58
CA GLY A 32 15.82 23.89 -3.62
C GLY A 32 16.22 23.38 -5.01
N ILE A 33 17.34 22.66 -5.14
CA ILE A 33 17.73 22.00 -6.40
C ILE A 33 16.71 20.92 -6.77
N TRP A 34 16.26 20.09 -5.82
CA TRP A 34 15.24 19.10 -6.06
C TRP A 34 13.94 19.72 -6.56
N ALA A 35 13.43 20.73 -5.86
CA ALA A 35 12.26 21.49 -6.28
C ALA A 35 12.45 22.18 -7.66
N ALA A 36 13.67 22.66 -7.96
CA ALA A 36 13.95 23.28 -9.25
C ALA A 36 13.89 22.27 -10.41
N ILE A 37 14.30 21.02 -10.22
CA ILE A 37 14.14 19.95 -11.24
C ILE A 37 12.66 19.81 -11.59
N PHE A 38 11.78 19.74 -10.59
CA PHE A 38 10.33 19.63 -10.81
C PHE A 38 9.76 20.89 -11.48
N ALA A 39 10.12 22.07 -11.00
CA ALA A 39 9.64 23.34 -11.55
C ALA A 39 10.07 23.56 -13.01
N LEU A 40 11.28 23.14 -13.38
CA LEU A 40 11.78 23.23 -14.77
C LEU A 40 10.99 22.29 -15.71
N ASN A 41 10.44 21.21 -15.19
CA ASN A 41 9.58 20.29 -15.93
C ASN A 41 8.08 20.64 -15.81
N GLY A 42 7.73 21.75 -15.14
CA GLY A 42 6.35 22.17 -14.93
C GLY A 42 5.55 21.27 -13.98
N GLN A 43 6.24 20.45 -13.16
CA GLN A 43 5.60 19.46 -12.29
C GLN A 43 5.63 19.89 -10.81
N SER A 44 4.73 19.32 -10.02
CA SER A 44 4.68 19.36 -8.55
C SER A 44 5.16 18.04 -7.94
N PHE A 45 5.18 17.92 -6.61
CA PHE A 45 5.51 16.64 -5.97
C PHE A 45 4.35 15.64 -5.92
N ILE A 46 3.28 15.87 -6.66
CA ILE A 46 2.11 14.98 -6.76
C ILE A 46 2.35 13.94 -7.85
N GLN A 47 2.69 12.73 -7.45
CA GLN A 47 2.83 11.60 -8.35
C GLN A 47 1.43 11.06 -8.75
N TYR A 48 1.26 10.66 -10.00
CA TYR A 48 -0.02 10.20 -10.56
C TYR A 48 -0.59 8.92 -9.90
N GLY A 49 0.26 8.05 -9.36
CA GLY A 49 -0.13 6.82 -8.66
C GLY A 49 -0.62 7.06 -7.24
N ASP A 50 0.07 6.48 -6.26
CA ASP A 50 -0.37 6.43 -4.86
C ASP A 50 -0.53 7.80 -4.21
N THR A 51 0.32 8.77 -4.57
CA THR A 51 0.18 10.13 -4.02
C THR A 51 -1.15 10.76 -4.40
N LEU A 52 -1.53 10.74 -5.69
CA LEU A 52 -2.78 11.32 -6.17
C LEU A 52 -4.00 10.48 -5.78
N LYS A 53 -3.87 9.14 -5.80
CA LYS A 53 -5.00 8.23 -5.60
C LYS A 53 -5.35 8.00 -4.13
N GLN A 54 -4.38 8.11 -3.22
CA GLN A 54 -4.53 7.73 -1.82
C GLN A 54 -4.17 8.86 -0.84
N HIS A 55 -2.90 9.34 -0.87
CA HIS A 55 -2.38 10.27 0.13
C HIS A 55 -2.97 11.67 0.04
N TYR A 56 -3.16 12.18 -1.17
CA TYR A 56 -3.78 13.48 -1.39
C TYR A 56 -5.26 13.48 -0.98
N PRO A 57 -6.11 12.55 -1.46
CA PRO A 57 -7.48 12.43 -1.00
C PRO A 57 -7.60 12.25 0.51
N PHE A 58 -6.78 11.37 1.10
CA PHE A 58 -6.71 11.22 2.55
C PHE A 58 -6.49 12.57 3.25
N LEU A 59 -5.50 13.36 2.84
CA LEU A 59 -5.13 14.59 3.54
C LEU A 59 -6.20 15.69 3.40
N VAL A 60 -6.86 15.79 2.24
CA VAL A 60 -8.00 16.70 2.02
C VAL A 60 -9.16 16.32 2.94
N TYR A 61 -9.55 15.05 2.91
CA TYR A 61 -10.62 14.50 3.73
C TYR A 61 -10.30 14.66 5.23
N TYR A 62 -9.10 14.29 5.64
CA TYR A 62 -8.65 14.35 7.02
C TYR A 62 -8.71 15.76 7.60
N GLY A 63 -8.33 16.77 6.83
CA GLY A 63 -8.45 18.17 7.24
C GLY A 63 -9.92 18.58 7.49
N ARG A 64 -10.86 18.12 6.65
CA ARG A 64 -12.30 18.32 6.84
C ARG A 64 -12.80 17.59 8.08
N TRP A 65 -12.48 16.32 8.21
CA TRP A 65 -12.85 15.48 9.33
C TRP A 65 -12.34 16.02 10.67
N LEU A 66 -11.08 16.47 10.77
CA LEU A 66 -10.52 17.07 11.98
C LEU A 66 -11.29 18.31 12.44
N ARG A 67 -11.66 19.19 11.51
CA ARG A 67 -12.49 20.38 11.82
C ARG A 67 -13.88 19.98 12.32
N GLN A 68 -14.49 18.97 11.72
CA GLN A 68 -15.78 18.41 12.15
C GLN A 68 -15.65 17.75 13.53
N ALA A 69 -14.67 16.88 13.73
CA ALA A 69 -14.42 16.22 15.01
C ALA A 69 -14.18 17.24 16.15
N ALA A 70 -13.40 18.29 15.89
CA ALA A 70 -13.18 19.35 16.86
C ALA A 70 -14.49 20.08 17.24
N ARG A 71 -15.37 20.37 16.27
CA ARG A 71 -16.70 20.94 16.53
C ARG A 71 -17.55 20.01 17.37
N CYS A 72 -17.58 18.70 17.02
CA CYS A 72 -18.32 17.69 17.78
C CYS A 72 -17.86 17.62 19.25
N VAL A 73 -16.56 17.59 19.49
CA VAL A 73 -15.99 17.60 20.85
C VAL A 73 -16.40 18.86 21.61
N LEU A 74 -16.34 20.04 20.97
CA LEU A 74 -16.69 21.32 21.62
C LEU A 74 -18.20 21.44 21.92
N THR A 75 -19.06 20.83 21.10
CA THR A 75 -20.51 20.87 21.27
C THR A 75 -21.05 19.68 22.07
N GLY A 76 -20.22 18.68 22.41
CA GLY A 76 -20.65 17.43 23.04
C GLY A 76 -21.38 16.48 22.10
N ALA A 77 -21.31 16.71 20.78
CA ALA A 77 -21.86 15.82 19.75
C ALA A 77 -20.97 14.60 19.51
N ALA A 78 -21.55 13.55 18.92
CA ALA A 78 -20.78 12.36 18.55
C ALA A 78 -19.77 12.68 17.44
N VAL A 79 -18.53 12.20 17.61
CA VAL A 79 -17.49 12.30 16.58
C VAL A 79 -17.77 11.27 15.48
N PRO A 80 -17.71 11.66 14.18
CA PRO A 80 -17.86 10.70 13.09
C PRO A 80 -16.75 9.65 13.10
N THR A 81 -17.12 8.39 13.12
CA THR A 81 -16.21 7.24 12.98
C THR A 81 -16.61 6.32 11.84
N TRP A 82 -17.80 6.53 11.26
CA TRP A 82 -18.27 5.92 10.01
C TRP A 82 -18.52 7.01 8.98
N ASP A 83 -18.15 6.74 7.72
CA ASP A 83 -18.44 7.62 6.60
C ASP A 83 -19.03 6.82 5.44
N PHE A 84 -20.17 7.28 4.92
CA PHE A 84 -20.92 6.62 3.84
C PHE A 84 -20.29 6.86 2.46
N SER A 85 -19.44 7.90 2.32
CA SER A 85 -18.79 8.27 1.05
C SER A 85 -17.42 7.60 0.84
N ILE A 86 -16.90 6.87 1.82
CA ILE A 86 -15.67 6.11 1.69
C ILE A 86 -16.00 4.72 1.11
N GLY A 87 -15.81 4.54 -0.19
CA GLY A 87 -16.20 3.31 -0.89
C GLY A 87 -17.71 3.04 -0.73
N TYR A 88 -18.06 1.85 -0.30
CA TYR A 88 -19.46 1.46 -0.02
C TYR A 88 -19.93 1.87 1.40
N GLY A 89 -19.18 2.70 2.08
CA GLY A 89 -19.30 3.04 3.49
C GLY A 89 -18.21 2.31 4.31
N ALA A 90 -17.47 3.05 5.15
CA ALA A 90 -16.34 2.49 5.88
C ALA A 90 -16.10 3.15 7.25
N ASP A 91 -15.45 2.41 8.13
CA ASP A 91 -14.89 2.94 9.36
C ASP A 91 -13.70 3.86 9.06
N ILE A 92 -13.79 5.12 9.50
CA ILE A 92 -12.77 6.14 9.26
C ILE A 92 -11.44 5.78 9.93
N ILE A 93 -11.51 5.26 11.17
CA ILE A 93 -10.33 5.04 12.00
C ILE A 93 -9.48 3.89 11.43
N THR A 94 -10.11 2.77 11.09
CA THR A 94 -9.40 1.59 10.57
C THR A 94 -8.94 1.80 9.14
N THR A 95 -9.82 2.30 8.25
CA THR A 95 -9.53 2.49 6.82
C THR A 95 -8.39 3.50 6.60
N LEU A 96 -8.38 4.59 7.36
CA LEU A 96 -7.41 5.67 7.16
C LEU A 96 -6.14 5.56 8.03
N SER A 97 -6.05 4.58 8.93
CA SER A 97 -4.91 4.42 9.85
C SER A 97 -3.57 4.23 9.15
N TYR A 98 -3.55 3.59 7.99
CA TYR A 98 -2.33 3.38 7.19
C TYR A 98 -1.73 4.70 6.68
N TYR A 99 -2.57 5.69 6.39
CA TYR A 99 -2.17 6.94 5.74
C TYR A 99 -1.66 8.02 6.70
N GLY A 100 -1.64 7.76 8.00
CA GLY A 100 -1.12 8.70 8.99
C GLY A 100 -2.19 9.40 9.81
N LEU A 101 -3.37 8.78 10.01
CA LEU A 101 -4.47 9.32 10.82
C LEU A 101 -4.01 9.81 12.22
N GLY A 102 -3.03 9.15 12.84
CA GLY A 102 -2.47 9.54 14.13
C GLY A 102 -1.14 10.32 14.04
N ASP A 103 -0.65 10.66 12.83
CA ASP A 103 0.58 11.43 12.68
C ASP A 103 0.37 12.90 13.11
N PRO A 104 1.11 13.39 14.12
CA PRO A 104 0.98 14.77 14.57
C PRO A 104 1.24 15.82 13.48
N LEU A 105 2.01 15.50 12.45
CA LEU A 105 2.28 16.42 11.34
C LEU A 105 1.06 16.56 10.42
N ASP A 106 0.32 15.48 10.21
CA ASP A 106 -0.89 15.49 9.38
C ASP A 106 -2.05 16.24 10.05
N LEU A 107 -2.02 16.44 11.39
CA LEU A 107 -2.96 17.33 12.09
C LEU A 107 -2.94 18.77 11.54
N LEU A 108 -1.87 19.19 10.86
CA LEU A 108 -1.79 20.50 10.23
C LEU A 108 -2.85 20.68 9.13
N ALA A 109 -3.40 19.58 8.58
CA ALA A 109 -4.50 19.63 7.62
C ALA A 109 -5.76 20.32 8.17
N ALA A 110 -5.96 20.32 9.49
CA ALA A 110 -7.07 21.02 10.12
C ALA A 110 -7.07 22.53 9.87
N PHE A 111 -5.88 23.13 9.65
CA PHE A 111 -5.68 24.57 9.50
C PHE A 111 -5.56 25.02 8.04
N VAL A 112 -5.59 24.08 7.09
CA VAL A 112 -5.39 24.36 5.66
C VAL A 112 -6.69 24.15 4.89
N PRO A 113 -7.12 25.11 4.04
CA PRO A 113 -8.24 24.90 3.16
C PRO A 113 -7.98 23.78 2.15
N GLY A 114 -9.00 22.98 1.77
CA GLY A 114 -8.88 21.84 0.87
C GLY A 114 -8.11 22.13 -0.43
N ARG A 115 -8.39 23.26 -1.09
CA ARG A 115 -7.70 23.72 -2.32
C ARG A 115 -6.19 23.97 -2.16
N ARG A 116 -5.67 24.04 -0.93
CA ARG A 116 -4.23 24.23 -0.61
C ARG A 116 -3.60 22.98 -0.02
N THR A 117 -4.30 21.87 -0.01
CA THR A 117 -3.79 20.62 0.56
C THR A 117 -2.60 20.07 -0.24
N GLU A 118 -2.52 20.38 -1.54
CA GLU A 118 -1.37 20.03 -2.38
C GLU A 118 -0.09 20.66 -1.83
N GLN A 119 -0.10 21.99 -1.57
CA GLN A 119 1.04 22.68 -0.98
C GLN A 119 1.36 22.22 0.45
N LEU A 120 0.32 21.83 1.22
CA LEU A 120 0.53 21.22 2.53
C LEU A 120 1.27 19.87 2.40
N LEU A 121 0.83 18.99 1.50
CA LEU A 121 1.45 17.68 1.28
C LEU A 121 2.94 17.82 0.91
N GLU A 122 3.25 18.70 -0.04
CA GLU A 122 4.62 19.03 -0.41
C GLU A 122 5.42 19.56 0.78
N GLY A 123 4.85 20.50 1.55
CA GLY A 123 5.45 21.04 2.75
C GLY A 123 5.72 19.97 3.82
N LEU A 124 4.82 18.99 3.98
CA LEU A 124 4.97 17.88 4.92
C LEU A 124 6.10 16.93 4.48
N ILE A 125 6.26 16.66 3.19
CA ILE A 125 7.39 15.89 2.66
C ILE A 125 8.71 16.56 3.04
N VAL A 126 8.85 17.86 2.73
CA VAL A 126 10.05 18.64 3.06
C VAL A 126 10.31 18.67 4.57
N LEU A 127 9.26 18.88 5.38
CA LEU A 127 9.36 18.93 6.84
C LEU A 127 9.80 17.57 7.42
N ARG A 128 9.23 16.45 6.95
CA ARG A 128 9.63 15.11 7.40
C ARG A 128 11.09 14.82 7.09
N LEU A 129 11.58 15.16 5.90
CA LEU A 129 12.98 15.03 5.52
C LEU A 129 13.89 15.92 6.40
N TYR A 130 13.49 17.15 6.65
CA TYR A 130 14.24 18.04 7.53
C TYR A 130 14.36 17.49 8.97
N LEU A 131 13.24 16.99 9.53
CA LEU A 131 13.19 16.36 10.84
C LEU A 131 14.02 15.07 10.90
N ALA A 132 14.04 14.28 9.83
CA ALA A 132 14.88 13.08 9.73
C ALA A 132 16.37 13.39 9.90
N GLY A 133 16.86 14.46 9.25
CA GLY A 133 18.24 14.88 9.42
C GLY A 133 18.54 15.42 10.82
N LEU A 134 17.62 16.16 11.44
CA LEU A 134 17.78 16.62 12.83
C LEU A 134 17.83 15.43 13.81
N ALA A 135 16.95 14.45 13.65
CA ALA A 135 16.92 13.23 14.47
C ALA A 135 18.22 12.43 14.30
N PHE A 136 18.66 12.24 13.06
CA PHE A 136 19.95 11.60 12.76
C PHE A 136 21.12 12.36 13.39
N MET A 137 21.16 13.69 13.28
CA MET A 137 22.22 14.51 13.91
C MET A 137 22.22 14.33 15.43
N ALA A 138 21.06 14.30 16.07
CA ALA A 138 20.95 14.07 17.50
C ALA A 138 21.53 12.69 17.88
N PHE A 139 21.17 11.65 17.15
CA PHE A 139 21.69 10.30 17.32
C PHE A 139 23.20 10.23 17.07
N SER A 140 23.68 10.76 15.96
CA SER A 140 25.11 10.75 15.60
C SER A 140 25.97 11.49 16.62
N ARG A 141 25.51 12.66 17.09
CA ARG A 141 26.21 13.46 18.10
C ARG A 141 26.22 12.77 19.48
N ARG A 142 25.18 12.05 19.82
CA ARG A 142 25.10 11.26 21.04
C ARG A 142 26.20 10.19 21.08
N HIS A 143 26.54 9.61 19.95
CA HIS A 143 27.60 8.62 19.79
C HIS A 143 29.00 9.20 19.61
N GLY A 144 29.16 10.50 19.83
CA GLY A 144 30.47 11.17 19.84
C GLY A 144 31.06 11.45 18.45
N ASN A 145 30.29 11.32 17.36
CA ASN A 145 30.77 11.63 16.02
C ASN A 145 31.08 13.13 15.89
N SER A 146 32.05 13.50 15.04
CA SER A 146 32.43 14.86 14.82
C SER A 146 31.27 15.70 14.24
N ARG A 147 31.28 17.05 14.42
CA ARG A 147 30.25 17.92 13.87
C ARG A 147 30.20 17.82 12.35
N PHE A 148 31.35 17.86 11.71
CA PHE A 148 31.45 17.76 10.26
C PHE A 148 30.99 16.38 9.74
N GLY A 149 31.44 15.28 10.33
CA GLY A 149 30.98 13.93 9.97
C GLY A 149 29.47 13.75 10.17
N THR A 150 28.92 14.34 11.26
CA THR A 150 27.47 14.31 11.52
C THR A 150 26.69 15.10 10.44
N LEU A 151 27.21 16.24 9.99
CA LEU A 151 26.61 17.02 8.91
C LEU A 151 26.58 16.24 7.60
N LEU A 152 27.73 15.67 7.20
CA LEU A 152 27.80 14.82 5.99
C LEU A 152 26.85 13.63 6.05
N GLY A 153 26.85 12.92 7.19
CA GLY A 153 25.93 11.79 7.37
C GLY A 153 24.46 12.20 7.32
N ALA A 154 24.10 13.36 7.90
CA ALA A 154 22.73 13.85 7.83
C ALA A 154 22.28 14.12 6.38
N LEU A 155 23.12 14.77 5.58
CA LEU A 155 22.84 15.02 4.16
C LEU A 155 22.75 13.70 3.36
N ALA A 156 23.70 12.78 3.59
CA ALA A 156 23.70 11.50 2.91
C ALA A 156 22.46 10.63 3.27
N TYR A 157 21.94 10.75 4.48
CA TYR A 157 20.75 10.05 4.93
C TYR A 157 19.47 10.59 4.32
N VAL A 158 19.25 11.91 4.40
CA VAL A 158 18.00 12.53 3.94
C VAL A 158 17.89 12.63 2.42
N PHE A 159 19.00 12.45 1.69
CA PHE A 159 19.05 12.40 0.24
C PHE A 159 19.59 11.04 -0.25
N SER A 160 19.32 9.96 0.47
CA SER A 160 19.56 8.59 0.01
C SER A 160 18.52 8.14 -1.03
N ALA A 161 18.70 6.98 -1.63
CA ALA A 161 17.75 6.45 -2.62
C ALA A 161 16.34 6.25 -2.08
N TRP A 162 16.21 5.88 -0.80
CA TRP A 162 14.90 5.65 -0.18
C TRP A 162 13.96 6.87 -0.26
N PRO A 163 14.28 8.06 0.26
CA PRO A 163 13.39 9.21 0.13
C PRO A 163 13.27 9.72 -1.30
N ILE A 164 14.30 9.57 -2.14
CA ILE A 164 14.26 9.99 -3.55
C ILE A 164 13.23 9.16 -4.31
N GLN A 165 13.21 7.84 -4.15
CA GLN A 165 12.33 6.97 -4.94
C GLN A 165 10.98 6.71 -4.27
N ALA A 166 10.94 6.46 -2.96
CA ALA A 166 9.72 6.11 -2.26
C ALA A 166 9.02 7.27 -1.58
N GLY A 167 9.78 8.29 -1.14
CA GLY A 167 9.26 9.32 -0.25
C GLY A 167 8.30 10.32 -0.89
N LEU A 168 8.36 10.53 -2.21
CA LEU A 168 7.39 11.36 -2.92
C LEU A 168 6.15 10.57 -3.36
N ILE A 169 6.32 9.29 -3.70
CA ILE A 169 5.23 8.39 -4.09
C ILE A 169 4.33 8.11 -2.89
N GLU A 170 4.97 7.78 -1.76
CA GLU A 170 4.33 7.40 -0.49
C GLU A 170 4.87 8.28 0.65
N PRO A 171 4.32 9.48 0.88
CA PRO A 171 4.84 10.41 1.90
C PRO A 171 4.92 9.84 3.31
N VAL A 172 4.09 8.86 3.66
CA VAL A 172 4.12 8.14 4.93
C VAL A 172 5.40 7.30 5.11
N PHE A 173 6.08 6.95 4.01
CA PHE A 173 7.36 6.21 4.04
C PHE A 173 8.53 7.04 4.62
N LEU A 174 8.34 8.34 4.77
CA LEU A 174 9.31 9.22 5.44
C LEU A 174 9.20 9.19 6.97
N VAL A 175 8.09 8.68 7.52
CA VAL A 175 7.86 8.61 8.97
C VAL A 175 8.98 7.88 9.72
N PRO A 176 9.41 6.67 9.32
CA PRO A 176 10.44 5.96 10.06
C PRO A 176 11.79 6.68 10.04
N MET A 177 12.06 7.53 9.06
CA MET A 177 13.34 8.23 8.94
C MET A 177 13.59 9.20 10.10
N TYR A 178 12.55 9.83 10.66
CA TYR A 178 12.74 10.69 11.84
C TYR A 178 12.38 9.99 13.16
N CYS A 179 11.46 9.03 13.14
CA CYS A 179 11.05 8.28 14.33
C CYS A 179 12.13 7.30 14.81
N PHE A 180 12.73 6.53 13.92
CA PHE A 180 13.67 5.48 14.31
C PHE A 180 14.93 6.00 14.99
N PRO A 181 15.63 7.05 14.51
CA PRO A 181 16.74 7.63 15.26
C PRO A 181 16.34 8.09 16.67
N LEU A 182 15.10 8.57 16.87
CA LEU A 182 14.58 8.94 18.19
C LEU A 182 14.33 7.69 19.07
N MET A 183 13.81 6.59 18.48
CA MET A 183 13.68 5.31 19.19
C MET A 183 15.03 4.78 19.66
N LEU A 184 16.05 4.84 18.80
CA LEU A 184 17.42 4.44 19.17
C LEU A 184 18.00 5.30 20.27
N LEU A 185 17.81 6.63 20.23
CA LEU A 185 18.22 7.55 21.31
C LEU A 185 17.52 7.22 22.63
N GLY A 186 16.21 6.93 22.58
CA GLY A 186 15.45 6.51 23.76
C GLY A 186 15.96 5.19 24.33
N ALA A 187 16.32 4.23 23.47
CA ALA A 187 16.93 2.96 23.88
C ALA A 187 18.28 3.17 24.55
N ASP A 188 19.12 4.05 24.01
CA ASP A 188 20.39 4.43 24.64
C ASP A 188 20.19 5.04 26.04
N ASP A 189 19.16 5.87 26.21
CA ASP A 189 18.81 6.44 27.52
C ASP A 189 18.42 5.34 28.52
N LEU A 190 17.70 4.28 28.08
CA LEU A 190 17.40 3.13 28.95
C LEU A 190 18.64 2.34 29.33
N PHE A 191 19.53 2.06 28.36
CA PHE A 191 20.80 1.38 28.64
C PHE A 191 21.68 2.17 29.61
N GLU A 192 21.59 3.50 29.60
CA GLU A 192 22.35 4.38 30.50
C GLU A 192 21.67 4.66 31.82
N GLY A 193 20.46 4.13 32.04
CA GLY A 193 19.67 4.40 33.25
C GLY A 193 19.15 5.82 33.32
N ARG A 194 18.99 6.49 32.20
CA ARG A 194 18.39 7.84 32.08
C ARG A 194 16.87 7.77 32.01
N SER A 195 16.26 8.92 31.78
CA SER A 195 14.79 9.05 31.68
C SER A 195 14.23 8.22 30.53
N PRO A 196 13.20 7.42 30.74
CA PRO A 196 12.56 6.62 29.69
C PRO A 196 11.61 7.42 28.79
N VAL A 197 11.39 8.71 29.08
CA VAL A 197 10.37 9.53 28.43
C VAL A 197 10.58 9.58 26.91
N LEU A 198 11.81 9.77 26.44
CA LEU A 198 12.09 9.79 25.00
C LEU A 198 11.78 8.44 24.34
N TYR A 199 12.10 7.33 24.97
CA TYR A 199 11.81 5.99 24.48
C TYR A 199 10.30 5.76 24.33
N ILE A 200 9.53 6.07 25.40
CA ILE A 200 8.07 5.95 25.41
C ILE A 200 7.46 6.84 24.31
N ALA A 201 7.88 8.10 24.24
CA ALA A 201 7.35 9.07 23.27
C ALA A 201 7.67 8.68 21.83
N ALA A 202 8.89 8.17 21.56
CA ALA A 202 9.27 7.73 20.22
C ALA A 202 8.51 6.46 19.78
N ILE A 203 8.29 5.51 20.69
CA ILE A 203 7.43 4.34 20.45
C ILE A 203 5.99 4.80 20.11
N ALA A 204 5.41 5.66 20.96
CA ALA A 204 4.05 6.17 20.76
C ALA A 204 3.93 6.93 19.43
N LEU A 205 4.87 7.84 19.15
CA LEU A 205 4.88 8.60 17.91
C LEU A 205 4.91 7.70 16.68
N THR A 206 5.79 6.69 16.66
CA THR A 206 5.94 5.79 15.52
C THR A 206 4.68 4.96 15.33
N ALA A 207 4.11 4.41 16.42
CA ALA A 207 2.92 3.57 16.37
C ALA A 207 1.65 4.36 15.99
N LEU A 208 1.51 5.62 16.43
CA LEU A 208 0.43 6.52 16.03
C LEU A 208 0.54 6.90 14.55
N SER A 209 1.76 7.19 14.07
CA SER A 209 1.95 7.68 12.72
C SER A 209 1.74 6.59 11.67
N ASN A 210 2.23 5.36 11.91
CA ASN A 210 1.99 4.24 11.00
C ASN A 210 2.31 2.91 11.67
N PHE A 211 1.35 2.00 11.72
CA PHE A 211 1.49 0.70 12.38
C PHE A 211 2.50 -0.23 11.70
N LEU A 212 2.59 -0.21 10.34
CA LEU A 212 3.50 -1.06 9.59
C LEU A 212 4.96 -0.66 9.81
N PHE A 213 5.27 0.63 9.72
CA PHE A 213 6.62 1.13 10.00
C PHE A 213 6.98 1.03 11.48
N PHE A 214 6.00 1.09 12.38
CA PHE A 214 6.23 0.79 13.79
C PHE A 214 6.68 -0.66 13.99
N TYR A 215 6.03 -1.63 13.33
CA TYR A 215 6.44 -3.02 13.37
C TYR A 215 7.87 -3.21 12.88
N MET A 216 8.21 -2.68 11.70
CA MET A 216 9.57 -2.75 11.14
C MET A 216 10.61 -2.13 12.07
N ALA A 217 10.32 -0.93 12.60
CA ALA A 217 11.21 -0.22 13.52
C ALA A 217 11.38 -0.96 14.83
N ALA A 218 10.35 -1.62 15.36
CA ALA A 218 10.43 -2.43 16.59
C ALA A 218 11.35 -3.65 16.40
N VAL A 219 11.24 -4.37 15.28
CA VAL A 219 12.14 -5.50 14.97
C VAL A 219 13.59 -5.02 14.86
N LEU A 220 13.85 -3.93 14.13
CA LEU A 220 15.18 -3.35 13.97
C LEU A 220 15.73 -2.80 15.30
N LEU A 221 14.87 -2.25 16.15
CA LEU A 221 15.24 -1.81 17.50
C LEU A 221 15.72 -2.98 18.38
N VAL A 222 15.10 -4.16 18.25
CA VAL A 222 15.56 -5.38 18.96
C VAL A 222 16.95 -5.76 18.47
N LEU A 223 17.21 -5.74 17.16
CA LEU A 223 18.56 -6.02 16.61
C LEU A 223 19.60 -5.02 17.14
N TYR A 224 19.24 -3.73 17.17
CA TYR A 224 20.08 -2.70 17.76
C TYR A 224 20.35 -2.96 19.25
N ALA A 225 19.31 -3.27 20.03
CA ALA A 225 19.43 -3.54 21.45
C ALA A 225 20.34 -4.75 21.74
N ILE A 226 20.26 -5.82 20.93
CA ILE A 226 21.15 -6.97 21.00
C ILE A 226 22.62 -6.56 20.76
N ALA A 227 22.88 -5.74 19.73
CA ALA A 227 24.22 -5.28 19.41
C ALA A 227 24.80 -4.41 20.54
N VAL A 228 24.02 -3.47 21.09
CA VAL A 228 24.42 -2.62 22.22
C VAL A 228 24.65 -3.45 23.50
N TYR A 229 23.72 -4.38 23.81
CA TYR A 229 23.82 -5.26 24.96
C TYR A 229 25.09 -6.12 24.91
N SER A 230 25.32 -6.81 23.80
CA SER A 230 26.46 -7.69 23.57
C SER A 230 27.80 -6.94 23.81
N LYS A 231 27.84 -5.70 23.36
CA LYS A 231 29.02 -4.83 23.53
C LYS A 231 29.20 -4.33 24.96
N ARG A 232 28.13 -3.93 25.65
CA ARG A 232 28.16 -3.27 26.96
C ARG A 232 28.34 -4.28 28.10
N TYR A 233 27.63 -5.38 28.03
CA TYR A 233 27.59 -6.37 29.12
C TYR A 233 28.34 -7.67 28.80
N GLY A 234 28.71 -7.87 27.52
CA GLY A 234 29.24 -9.11 26.98
C GLY A 234 28.19 -10.19 26.79
N ALA A 235 28.32 -10.96 25.72
CA ALA A 235 27.35 -11.99 25.34
C ALA A 235 27.12 -13.09 26.39
N LYS A 236 28.06 -13.26 27.33
CA LYS A 236 27.98 -14.30 28.36
C LYS A 236 27.31 -13.85 29.66
N ASN A 237 27.07 -12.56 29.86
CA ASN A 237 26.49 -12.04 31.13
C ASN A 237 24.96 -11.97 31.05
N LEU A 238 24.30 -13.12 31.01
CA LEU A 238 22.83 -13.23 30.88
C LEU A 238 22.10 -12.78 32.17
N ARG A 239 22.75 -12.60 33.31
CA ARG A 239 22.09 -12.19 34.57
C ARG A 239 21.49 -10.77 34.50
N THR A 240 22.05 -9.88 33.70
CA THR A 240 21.58 -8.51 33.54
C THR A 240 20.47 -8.37 32.53
N LEU A 241 20.20 -9.44 31.73
CA LEU A 241 19.22 -9.40 30.65
C LEU A 241 17.78 -9.31 31.14
N PRO A 242 17.28 -10.14 32.11
CA PRO A 242 15.87 -10.11 32.50
C PRO A 242 15.40 -8.74 33.04
N PRO A 243 16.12 -8.08 33.99
CA PRO A 243 15.65 -6.77 34.49
C PRO A 243 15.75 -5.68 33.44
N LEU A 244 16.68 -5.77 32.49
CA LEU A 244 16.78 -4.82 31.38
C LEU A 244 15.64 -5.04 30.39
N LEU A 245 15.37 -6.28 30.01
CA LEU A 245 14.26 -6.63 29.12
C LEU A 245 12.90 -6.20 29.70
N ALA A 246 12.69 -6.43 31.01
CA ALA A 246 11.48 -5.97 31.69
C ALA A 246 11.31 -4.44 31.59
N LYS A 247 12.40 -3.66 31.70
CA LYS A 247 12.36 -2.20 31.49
C LYS A 247 12.02 -1.83 30.05
N PHE A 248 12.67 -2.45 29.05
CA PHE A 248 12.40 -2.18 27.65
C PHE A 248 10.95 -2.51 27.29
N ILE A 249 10.46 -3.69 27.67
CA ILE A 249 9.09 -4.13 27.41
C ILE A 249 8.10 -3.23 28.17
N GLY A 250 8.31 -3.00 29.47
CA GLY A 250 7.39 -2.21 30.27
C GLY A 250 7.22 -0.79 29.76
N PHE A 251 8.30 -0.11 29.37
CA PHE A 251 8.22 1.24 28.80
C PHE A 251 7.72 1.24 27.34
N ALA A 252 8.00 0.19 26.55
CA ALA A 252 7.40 0.04 25.23
C ALA A 252 5.87 -0.13 25.32
N LEU A 253 5.39 -0.94 26.26
CA LEU A 253 3.95 -1.12 26.51
C LEU A 253 3.25 0.21 26.89
N VAL A 254 3.91 1.12 27.61
CA VAL A 254 3.35 2.45 27.88
C VAL A 254 3.23 3.25 26.56
N GLY A 255 4.25 3.21 25.69
CA GLY A 255 4.20 3.86 24.38
C GLY A 255 3.12 3.28 23.46
N ILE A 256 2.99 1.96 23.43
CA ILE A 256 1.94 1.23 22.69
C ILE A 256 0.56 1.58 23.28
N ALA A 257 0.42 1.65 24.60
CA ALA A 257 -0.83 2.04 25.23
C ALA A 257 -1.26 3.45 24.78
N ILE A 258 -0.34 4.42 24.71
CA ILE A 258 -0.64 5.78 24.21
C ILE A 258 -1.22 5.76 22.78
N SER A 259 -0.79 4.84 21.96
CA SER A 259 -1.26 4.70 20.56
C SER A 259 -2.47 3.75 20.41
N ALA A 260 -2.98 3.17 21.50
CA ALA A 260 -4.04 2.16 21.44
C ALA A 260 -5.35 2.67 20.83
N VAL A 261 -5.62 3.98 20.87
CA VAL A 261 -6.83 4.59 20.28
C VAL A 261 -6.93 4.34 18.76
N THR A 262 -5.82 4.29 18.06
CA THR A 262 -5.78 3.93 16.62
C THR A 262 -5.32 2.48 16.42
N LEU A 263 -4.34 2.04 17.20
CA LEU A 263 -3.69 0.75 17.00
C LEU A 263 -4.59 -0.44 17.31
N LEU A 264 -5.45 -0.34 18.34
CA LEU A 264 -6.33 -1.47 18.71
C LEU A 264 -7.44 -1.71 17.69
N PRO A 265 -8.21 -0.69 17.24
CA PRO A 265 -9.15 -0.87 16.13
C PRO A 265 -8.47 -1.42 14.85
N THR A 266 -7.33 -0.83 14.47
CA THR A 266 -6.57 -1.27 13.28
C THR A 266 -6.10 -2.72 13.37
N ALA A 267 -5.65 -3.16 14.55
CA ALA A 267 -5.24 -4.55 14.77
C ALA A 267 -6.42 -5.52 14.65
N GLN A 268 -7.60 -5.17 15.16
CA GLN A 268 -8.81 -6.00 15.03
C GLN A 268 -9.22 -6.16 13.57
N GLU A 269 -9.22 -5.07 12.79
CA GLU A 269 -9.51 -5.11 11.35
C GLU A 269 -8.46 -5.91 10.58
N LEU A 270 -7.17 -5.70 10.87
CA LEU A 270 -6.08 -6.40 10.21
C LEU A 270 -6.15 -7.92 10.41
N PHE A 271 -6.42 -8.39 11.64
CA PHE A 271 -6.57 -9.82 11.92
C PHE A 271 -7.84 -10.43 11.32
N GLY A 272 -8.88 -9.64 11.08
CA GLY A 272 -10.08 -10.04 10.34
C GLY A 272 -9.91 -10.06 8.82
N SER A 273 -8.86 -9.39 8.30
CA SER A 273 -8.63 -9.26 6.86
C SER A 273 -8.26 -10.58 6.21
N ALA A 274 -8.85 -10.87 5.05
CA ALA A 274 -8.51 -12.03 4.22
C ALA A 274 -7.04 -12.04 3.76
N ARG A 275 -6.38 -10.90 3.74
CA ARG A 275 -4.94 -10.77 3.41
C ARG A 275 -4.01 -11.30 4.50
N PHE A 276 -4.52 -11.39 5.74
CA PHE A 276 -3.76 -11.93 6.86
C PHE A 276 -3.85 -13.46 6.85
N GLY A 277 -2.71 -14.12 6.89
CA GLY A 277 -2.64 -15.59 6.89
C GLY A 277 -2.58 -16.25 5.51
N LEU A 278 -2.55 -15.50 4.40
CA LEU A 278 -2.32 -16.07 3.08
C LEU A 278 -0.95 -16.75 3.02
N THR A 279 -0.95 -18.02 2.56
CA THR A 279 0.29 -18.72 2.27
C THR A 279 0.92 -18.14 1.00
N ARG A 280 2.12 -17.58 1.13
CA ARG A 280 2.84 -16.97 0.02
C ARG A 280 4.11 -17.73 -0.28
N GLU A 281 4.43 -17.85 -1.55
CA GLU A 281 5.67 -18.45 -2.01
C GLU A 281 6.78 -17.40 -1.99
N THR A 282 7.96 -17.77 -1.48
CA THR A 282 9.15 -16.94 -1.51
C THR A 282 10.25 -17.65 -2.28
N ALA A 283 10.48 -17.23 -3.51
CA ALA A 283 11.59 -17.73 -4.30
C ALA A 283 12.93 -17.12 -3.86
N PRO A 284 14.02 -17.88 -3.81
CA PRO A 284 15.34 -17.33 -3.52
C PRO A 284 15.74 -16.31 -4.59
N TYR A 285 16.45 -15.27 -4.16
CA TYR A 285 16.97 -14.32 -5.12
C TYR A 285 18.06 -14.94 -5.97
N PRO A 286 18.15 -14.66 -7.27
CA PRO A 286 19.27 -15.10 -8.07
C PRO A 286 20.55 -14.44 -7.60
N PHE A 287 21.65 -15.18 -7.75
CA PHE A 287 22.98 -14.76 -7.30
C PHE A 287 23.43 -13.42 -7.89
N TYR A 288 23.06 -13.12 -9.14
CA TYR A 288 23.44 -11.86 -9.80
C TYR A 288 22.83 -10.62 -9.12
N ARG A 289 21.74 -10.76 -8.37
CA ARG A 289 21.11 -9.67 -7.61
C ARG A 289 22.04 -9.03 -6.58
N PHE A 290 22.94 -9.81 -6.00
CA PHE A 290 23.98 -9.28 -5.12
C PHE A 290 24.84 -8.24 -5.85
N PHE A 291 25.21 -8.51 -7.08
CA PHE A 291 26.04 -7.58 -7.88
C PHE A 291 25.24 -6.36 -8.32
N GLU A 292 23.96 -6.52 -8.63
CA GLU A 292 23.05 -5.40 -8.93
C GLU A 292 22.89 -4.46 -7.75
N LEU A 293 22.60 -5.01 -6.58
CA LEU A 293 22.52 -4.24 -5.34
C LEU A 293 23.83 -3.50 -5.06
N LEU A 294 24.96 -4.17 -5.23
CA LEU A 294 26.27 -3.58 -4.99
C LEU A 294 26.59 -2.48 -6.01
N ALA A 295 26.28 -2.66 -7.30
CA ALA A 295 26.50 -1.65 -8.34
C ALA A 295 25.72 -0.35 -8.09
N ASN A 296 24.55 -0.47 -7.49
CA ASN A 296 23.65 0.66 -7.21
C ASN A 296 23.92 1.37 -5.85
N MET A 297 24.93 0.97 -5.08
CA MET A 297 25.21 1.57 -3.76
C MET A 297 25.58 3.04 -3.79
N THR A 298 26.05 3.58 -4.95
CA THR A 298 26.42 5.00 -5.09
C THR A 298 25.41 5.83 -5.84
N THR A 299 24.21 5.29 -6.11
CA THR A 299 23.20 5.97 -6.94
C THR A 299 21.91 6.19 -6.16
N GLY A 300 21.13 7.20 -6.57
CA GLY A 300 19.74 7.35 -6.18
C GLY A 300 18.81 6.36 -6.90
N MET A 301 19.35 5.65 -7.90
CA MET A 301 18.69 4.61 -8.67
C MET A 301 18.76 3.33 -7.87
N GLY A 302 17.70 2.96 -7.19
CA GLY A 302 17.59 1.69 -6.52
C GLY A 302 17.23 0.57 -7.49
N TYR A 303 17.50 -0.65 -7.08
CA TYR A 303 16.88 -1.81 -7.71
C TYR A 303 15.43 -1.85 -7.24
N ASP A 304 14.49 -1.68 -8.17
CA ASP A 304 13.06 -1.50 -7.87
C ASP A 304 12.41 -2.75 -7.25
N ALA A 305 12.95 -3.93 -7.50
CA ALA A 305 12.37 -5.14 -6.98
C ALA A 305 12.28 -5.11 -5.44
N TYR A 306 11.06 -5.24 -4.96
CA TYR A 306 10.71 -5.30 -3.55
C TYR A 306 11.16 -4.08 -2.73
N SER A 307 11.13 -2.89 -3.33
CA SER A 307 11.49 -1.62 -2.67
C SER A 307 12.92 -1.59 -2.10
N THR A 308 13.89 -2.18 -2.80
CA THR A 308 15.29 -2.29 -2.31
C THR A 308 16.10 -1.04 -2.69
N TYR A 309 15.72 0.14 -2.22
CA TYR A 309 16.38 1.42 -2.52
C TYR A 309 17.54 1.70 -1.56
N ALA A 310 18.62 0.92 -1.67
CA ALA A 310 19.76 0.94 -0.74
C ALA A 310 20.85 1.97 -1.08
N GLY A 311 20.76 2.68 -2.20
CA GLY A 311 21.80 3.60 -2.64
C GLY A 311 21.95 4.83 -1.75
N VAL A 312 23.20 5.29 -1.62
CA VAL A 312 23.59 6.51 -0.90
C VAL A 312 24.51 7.37 -1.77
N THR A 313 24.96 8.51 -1.28
CA THR A 313 25.97 9.31 -1.99
C THR A 313 27.31 8.59 -2.06
N SER A 314 28.09 8.83 -3.11
CA SER A 314 29.44 8.25 -3.26
C SER A 314 30.35 8.56 -2.04
N ALA A 315 30.17 9.71 -1.40
CA ALA A 315 30.88 10.06 -0.16
C ALA A 315 30.49 9.13 1.01
N ALA A 316 29.19 8.74 1.11
CA ALA A 316 28.73 7.83 2.15
C ALA A 316 29.26 6.40 1.93
N PHE A 317 29.21 5.93 0.70
CA PHE A 317 29.73 4.60 0.36
C PHE A 317 31.27 4.54 0.48
N LEU A 318 32.00 5.65 0.19
CA LEU A 318 33.42 5.76 0.52
C LEU A 318 33.65 5.51 2.02
N GLY A 319 32.78 6.05 2.88
CA GLY A 319 32.82 5.77 4.33
C GLY A 319 32.76 4.28 4.65
N VAL A 320 31.91 3.53 3.93
CA VAL A 320 31.81 2.06 4.06
C VAL A 320 33.10 1.38 3.60
N LEU A 321 33.65 1.75 2.44
CA LEU A 321 34.91 1.19 1.95
C LEU A 321 36.07 1.46 2.91
N VAL A 322 36.16 2.69 3.47
CA VAL A 322 37.17 3.04 4.50
C VAL A 322 36.98 2.23 5.79
N LEU A 323 35.75 1.98 6.20
CA LEU A 323 35.45 1.12 7.35
C LEU A 323 36.04 -0.28 7.16
N PHE A 324 35.86 -0.89 5.99
CA PHE A 324 36.36 -2.23 5.68
C PHE A 324 37.87 -2.26 5.39
N ALA A 325 38.41 -1.18 4.82
CA ALA A 325 39.86 -1.06 4.59
C ALA A 325 40.67 -1.09 5.90
N LYS A 326 40.05 -0.72 7.04
CA LYS A 326 40.68 -0.74 8.39
C LYS A 326 40.23 -1.96 9.22
N PRO A 327 40.82 -3.15 9.07
CA PRO A 327 40.26 -4.42 9.55
C PRO A 327 40.11 -4.51 11.07
N ARG A 328 40.94 -3.83 11.82
CA ARG A 328 40.98 -3.87 13.31
C ARG A 328 40.09 -2.85 14.00
N GLN A 329 39.37 -1.99 13.24
CA GLN A 329 38.58 -0.91 13.79
C GLN A 329 37.07 -1.12 13.55
N ASN A 330 36.25 -0.67 14.49
CA ASN A 330 34.78 -0.61 14.36
C ASN A 330 34.10 -1.93 13.94
N THR A 331 34.54 -3.08 14.50
CA THR A 331 34.03 -4.42 14.17
C THR A 331 32.50 -4.51 14.26
N VAL A 332 31.87 -3.91 15.29
CA VAL A 332 30.42 -3.93 15.45
C VAL A 332 29.69 -3.28 14.26
N LEU A 333 30.23 -2.18 13.72
CA LEU A 333 29.63 -1.54 12.55
C LEU A 333 29.79 -2.38 11.28
N LYS A 334 30.90 -3.11 11.15
CA LYS A 334 31.07 -4.06 10.04
C LYS A 334 30.09 -5.21 10.13
N CYS A 335 29.94 -5.81 11.32
CA CYS A 335 28.96 -6.87 11.54
C CYS A 335 27.53 -6.39 11.32
N ALA A 336 27.19 -5.17 11.74
CA ALA A 336 25.88 -4.57 11.53
C ALA A 336 25.60 -4.36 10.03
N TRP A 337 26.57 -3.79 9.30
CA TRP A 337 26.44 -3.56 7.86
C TRP A 337 26.30 -4.87 7.08
N LEU A 338 27.16 -5.87 7.36
CA LEU A 338 27.08 -7.19 6.73
C LEU A 338 25.79 -7.93 7.12
N GLY A 339 25.34 -7.79 8.37
CA GLY A 339 24.09 -8.40 8.85
C GLY A 339 22.87 -7.83 8.15
N LEU A 340 22.75 -6.50 8.03
CA LEU A 340 21.65 -5.87 7.30
C LEU A 340 21.74 -6.15 5.79
N LEU A 341 22.95 -6.15 5.21
CA LEU A 341 23.14 -6.57 3.81
C LEU A 341 22.67 -8.02 3.59
N ALA A 342 23.00 -8.93 4.51
CA ALA A 342 22.52 -10.31 4.43
C ALA A 342 21.00 -10.40 4.49
N LEU A 343 20.35 -9.59 5.35
CA LEU A 343 18.88 -9.52 5.39
C LEU A 343 18.29 -9.01 4.07
N LEU A 344 18.94 -8.07 3.37
CA LEU A 344 18.50 -7.60 2.05
C LEU A 344 18.62 -8.67 0.96
N LEU A 345 19.46 -9.67 1.15
CA LEU A 345 19.69 -10.76 0.20
C LEU A 345 18.84 -12.01 0.47
N VAL A 346 18.07 -12.02 1.57
CA VAL A 346 17.20 -13.13 1.96
C VAL A 346 15.74 -12.71 1.82
N PRO A 347 14.97 -13.25 0.84
CA PRO A 347 13.57 -12.86 0.61
C PRO A 347 12.67 -13.03 1.84
N GLN A 348 12.89 -14.10 2.62
CA GLN A 348 12.14 -14.37 3.85
C GLN A 348 12.31 -13.26 4.89
N ALA A 349 13.49 -12.64 4.95
CA ALA A 349 13.71 -11.48 5.82
C ALA A 349 12.86 -10.28 5.38
N GLY A 350 12.72 -10.04 4.07
CA GLY A 350 11.84 -9.04 3.51
C GLY A 350 10.37 -9.29 3.85
N SER A 351 9.93 -10.56 3.81
CA SER A 351 8.57 -10.95 4.21
C SER A 351 8.35 -10.73 5.71
N VAL A 352 9.24 -11.24 6.56
CA VAL A 352 9.14 -11.08 8.02
C VAL A 352 9.12 -9.61 8.43
N LEU A 353 10.00 -8.79 7.87
CA LEU A 353 10.05 -7.36 8.17
C LEU A 353 8.86 -6.59 7.59
N ASN A 354 8.16 -7.13 6.62
CA ASN A 354 6.92 -6.57 6.06
C ASN A 354 5.64 -7.17 6.70
N GLY A 355 5.69 -7.54 7.98
CA GLY A 355 4.53 -8.06 8.73
C GLY A 355 4.12 -9.48 8.35
N ILE A 356 5.08 -10.33 7.98
CA ILE A 356 4.88 -11.72 7.51
C ILE A 356 3.97 -11.76 6.26
N SER A 357 4.02 -10.71 5.45
CA SER A 357 3.30 -10.57 4.20
C SER A 357 4.22 -10.85 3.01
N TYR A 358 3.94 -10.27 1.85
CA TYR A 358 4.81 -10.40 0.67
C TYR A 358 6.22 -9.85 0.92
N VAL A 359 7.17 -10.30 0.09
CA VAL A 359 8.56 -9.84 0.17
C VAL A 359 8.63 -8.35 -0.13
N SER A 360 9.15 -7.56 0.82
CA SER A 360 9.40 -6.13 0.63
C SER A 360 10.52 -5.65 1.56
N ASN A 361 11.46 -4.89 0.99
CA ASN A 361 12.56 -4.30 1.73
C ASN A 361 12.28 -2.85 2.14
N ARG A 362 11.01 -2.50 2.42
CA ARG A 362 10.61 -1.14 2.89
C ARG A 362 11.33 -0.69 4.16
N TRP A 363 12.06 -1.56 4.82
CA TRP A 363 12.91 -1.27 5.99
C TRP A 363 14.32 -0.74 5.62
N VAL A 364 14.64 -0.63 4.33
CA VAL A 364 15.99 -0.26 3.82
C VAL A 364 16.44 1.14 4.24
N TRP A 365 15.51 2.02 4.63
CA TRP A 365 15.84 3.31 5.26
C TRP A 365 16.74 3.18 6.50
N ALA A 366 16.67 2.07 7.21
CA ALA A 366 17.56 1.80 8.34
C ALA A 366 18.98 1.39 7.88
N PHE A 367 19.08 0.72 6.73
CA PHE A 367 20.37 0.40 6.12
C PHE A 367 21.09 1.66 5.64
N THR A 368 20.38 2.55 4.91
CA THR A 368 20.97 3.84 4.47
C THR A 368 21.31 4.75 5.66
N MET A 369 20.54 4.70 6.75
CA MET A 369 20.89 5.36 8.01
C MET A 369 22.21 4.85 8.60
N LEU A 370 22.43 3.53 8.58
CA LEU A 370 23.67 2.93 9.05
C LEU A 370 24.86 3.37 8.19
N GLU A 371 24.73 3.42 6.86
CA GLU A 371 25.78 3.88 5.96
C GLU A 371 26.15 5.34 6.20
N ALA A 372 25.15 6.19 6.36
CA ALA A 372 25.32 7.59 6.74
C ALA A 372 26.03 7.73 8.13
N PHE A 373 25.67 6.87 9.08
CA PHE A 373 26.32 6.84 10.40
C PHE A 373 27.77 6.34 10.30
N ILE A 374 28.06 5.38 9.45
CA ILE A 374 29.43 4.91 9.18
C ILE A 374 30.28 6.05 8.62
N LEU A 375 29.77 6.82 7.62
CA LEU A 375 30.47 8.00 7.12
C LEU A 375 30.79 8.98 8.25
N ALA A 376 29.80 9.32 9.07
CA ALA A 376 29.96 10.23 10.22
C ALA A 376 31.05 9.73 11.19
N ARG A 377 31.15 8.43 11.38
CA ARG A 377 32.09 7.77 12.30
C ARG A 377 33.51 7.75 11.78
N VAL A 378 33.71 7.42 10.50
CA VAL A 378 35.05 7.27 9.92
C VAL A 378 35.65 8.62 9.47
N CYS A 379 34.82 9.63 9.25
CA CYS A 379 35.19 10.95 8.72
C CYS A 379 36.37 11.62 9.43
N PRO A 380 36.54 11.60 10.78
CA PRO A 380 37.70 12.23 11.44
C PRO A 380 39.05 11.68 11.03
N GLY A 381 39.12 10.40 10.65
CA GLY A 381 40.34 9.69 10.27
C GLY A 381 40.32 9.17 8.84
N ILE A 382 39.52 9.80 7.96
CA ILE A 382 39.28 9.32 6.60
C ILE A 382 40.51 9.37 5.70
N THR A 383 41.51 10.22 6.01
CA THR A 383 42.79 10.34 5.29
C THR A 383 43.94 9.64 5.98
N ALA A 384 43.76 9.13 7.21
CA ALA A 384 44.83 8.49 8.00
C ALA A 384 44.84 6.99 7.71
N PHE A 385 45.78 6.54 6.87
CA PHE A 385 45.92 5.15 6.48
C PHE A 385 47.34 4.60 6.72
N GLU A 386 47.43 3.37 7.20
CA GLU A 386 48.63 2.55 7.08
C GLU A 386 48.79 2.05 5.62
N PRO A 387 50.02 1.70 5.18
CA PRO A 387 50.24 1.19 3.81
C PRO A 387 49.38 0.00 3.46
N LYS A 388 49.11 -0.91 4.40
CA LYS A 388 48.21 -2.06 4.23
C LYS A 388 46.75 -1.61 4.03
N GLU A 389 46.34 -0.59 4.77
CA GLU A 389 44.96 -0.06 4.69
C GLU A 389 44.73 0.67 3.35
N LYS A 390 45.74 1.41 2.85
CA LYS A 390 45.71 2.02 1.49
C LYS A 390 45.52 0.94 0.42
N ARG A 391 46.29 -0.17 0.50
CA ARG A 391 46.15 -1.30 -0.42
C ARG A 391 44.76 -1.96 -0.33
N ASN A 392 44.25 -2.14 0.88
CA ASN A 392 42.91 -2.69 1.08
C ASN A 392 41.82 -1.81 0.46
N LEU A 393 41.88 -0.47 0.69
CA LEU A 393 40.93 0.46 0.09
C LEU A 393 40.99 0.43 -1.43
N PHE A 394 42.21 0.39 -2.01
CA PHE A 394 42.37 0.27 -3.45
C PHE A 394 41.74 -1.03 -4.00
N ALA A 395 41.98 -2.15 -3.33
CA ALA A 395 41.41 -3.45 -3.74
C ALA A 395 39.88 -3.45 -3.67
N LEU A 396 39.30 -2.91 -2.60
CA LEU A 396 37.82 -2.79 -2.46
C LEU A 396 37.23 -1.88 -3.53
N LEU A 397 37.90 -0.77 -3.82
CA LEU A 397 37.49 0.17 -4.86
C LEU A 397 37.56 -0.48 -6.26
N ALA A 398 38.64 -1.21 -6.56
CA ALA A 398 38.80 -1.92 -7.83
C ALA A 398 37.69 -2.96 -8.02
N VAL A 399 37.40 -3.76 -6.98
CA VAL A 399 36.30 -4.74 -7.04
C VAL A 399 34.96 -4.04 -7.28
N TYR A 400 34.70 -2.96 -6.57
CA TYR A 400 33.46 -2.19 -6.78
C TYR A 400 33.36 -1.64 -8.22
N CYS A 401 34.41 -1.05 -8.75
CA CYS A 401 34.43 -0.52 -10.12
C CYS A 401 34.20 -1.61 -11.17
N VAL A 402 34.79 -2.80 -10.97
CA VAL A 402 34.54 -3.96 -11.85
C VAL A 402 33.07 -4.35 -11.80
N VAL A 403 32.47 -4.44 -10.62
CA VAL A 403 31.05 -4.77 -10.48
C VAL A 403 30.18 -3.71 -11.13
N ALA A 404 30.40 -2.41 -10.83
CA ALA A 404 29.63 -1.31 -11.40
C ALA A 404 29.73 -1.22 -12.93
N PHE A 405 30.90 -1.60 -13.50
CA PHE A 405 31.10 -1.62 -14.95
C PHE A 405 30.48 -2.85 -15.62
N CYS A 406 30.55 -4.02 -14.97
CA CYS A 406 30.08 -5.28 -15.55
C CYS A 406 28.56 -5.48 -15.44
N VAL A 407 27.94 -4.86 -14.45
CA VAL A 407 26.49 -4.98 -14.23
C VAL A 407 25.77 -3.96 -15.11
N LYS A 408 25.11 -4.45 -16.15
CA LYS A 408 24.24 -3.64 -17.01
C LYS A 408 22.83 -3.65 -16.47
N GLN A 409 22.37 -2.53 -15.96
CA GLN A 409 20.98 -2.31 -15.56
C GLN A 409 20.50 -0.95 -16.01
N GLY A 410 19.24 -0.86 -16.40
CA GLY A 410 18.47 0.28 -16.79
C GLY A 410 19.21 1.60 -17.06
N ARG A 411 19.56 2.35 -16.03
CA ARG A 411 20.33 3.60 -16.10
C ARG A 411 21.80 3.38 -15.68
N THR A 412 22.50 2.56 -16.43
CA THR A 412 23.92 2.23 -16.21
C THR A 412 24.81 3.48 -16.11
N GLU A 413 24.45 4.56 -16.79
CA GLU A 413 25.21 5.82 -16.82
C GLU A 413 25.27 6.49 -15.46
N THR A 414 24.17 6.57 -14.73
CA THR A 414 24.15 7.17 -13.38
C THR A 414 24.98 6.35 -12.39
N ALA A 415 24.94 5.02 -12.49
CA ALA A 415 25.77 4.14 -11.67
C ALA A 415 27.26 4.34 -11.96
N LEU A 416 27.64 4.48 -13.23
CA LEU A 416 29.02 4.75 -13.64
C LEU A 416 29.51 6.15 -13.20
N LEU A 417 28.66 7.17 -13.28
CA LEU A 417 28.98 8.51 -12.77
C LEU A 417 29.15 8.48 -11.23
N GLY A 418 28.29 7.78 -10.52
CA GLY A 418 28.44 7.56 -9.07
C GLY A 418 29.73 6.84 -8.71
N ALA A 419 30.10 5.81 -9.46
CA ALA A 419 31.37 5.09 -9.32
C ALA A 419 32.59 5.99 -9.64
N LEU A 420 32.50 6.81 -10.69
CA LEU A 420 33.55 7.78 -11.02
C LEU A 420 33.76 8.80 -9.90
N LEU A 421 32.69 9.36 -9.36
CA LEU A 421 32.78 10.29 -8.21
C LEU A 421 33.39 9.57 -6.99
N LEU A 422 33.03 8.33 -6.74
CA LEU A 422 33.61 7.51 -5.66
C LEU A 422 35.13 7.35 -5.86
N VAL A 423 35.57 7.04 -7.11
CA VAL A 423 37.01 6.92 -7.45
C VAL A 423 37.75 8.24 -7.21
N LEU A 424 37.19 9.36 -7.68
CA LEU A 424 37.79 10.68 -7.48
C LEU A 424 37.94 11.03 -5.98
N LEU A 425 36.93 10.78 -5.19
CA LEU A 425 36.95 10.99 -3.74
C LEU A 425 37.93 10.03 -3.04
N ALA A 426 38.00 8.76 -3.44
CA ALA A 426 38.94 7.78 -2.90
C ALA A 426 40.41 8.11 -3.23
N VAL A 427 40.70 8.49 -4.47
CA VAL A 427 42.04 8.94 -4.91
C VAL A 427 42.43 10.19 -4.14
N PHE A 428 41.53 11.17 -4.01
CA PHE A 428 41.79 12.36 -3.23
C PHE A 428 42.14 12.00 -1.78
N VAL A 429 41.35 11.17 -1.11
CA VAL A 429 41.55 10.76 0.29
C VAL A 429 42.86 9.99 0.47
N LEU A 430 43.26 9.19 -0.51
CA LEU A 430 44.54 8.44 -0.51
C LEU A 430 45.75 9.35 -0.73
N ALA A 431 45.58 10.46 -1.49
CA ALA A 431 46.63 11.43 -1.83
C ALA A 431 46.63 12.67 -0.93
N ALA A 432 45.75 12.75 0.07
CA ALA A 432 45.55 13.94 0.89
C ALA A 432 46.66 14.21 1.92
N ASP A 433 47.79 13.49 1.82
CA ASP A 433 48.95 13.74 2.70
C ASP A 433 49.43 15.20 2.55
N GLY A 434 49.36 16.00 3.62
CA GLY A 434 49.71 17.44 3.60
C GLY A 434 48.56 18.40 3.28
N VAL A 435 47.39 17.91 2.88
CA VAL A 435 46.20 18.75 2.68
C VAL A 435 45.62 19.18 4.02
N SER A 436 45.32 20.50 4.14
CA SER A 436 44.71 20.99 5.38
C SER A 436 43.37 20.29 5.67
N ARG A 437 43.08 20.13 6.96
CA ARG A 437 41.80 19.54 7.40
C ARG A 437 40.58 20.25 6.79
N ARG A 438 40.66 21.59 6.61
CA ARG A 438 39.58 22.36 5.96
C ARG A 438 39.43 22.01 4.49
N GLY A 439 40.55 21.79 3.77
CA GLY A 439 40.54 21.36 2.38
C GLY A 439 39.88 19.98 2.22
N VAL A 440 40.26 19.02 3.06
CA VAL A 440 39.63 17.69 3.09
C VAL A 440 38.11 17.81 3.34
N GLN A 441 37.71 18.62 4.31
CA GLN A 441 36.31 18.85 4.62
C GLN A 441 35.55 19.48 3.44
N ALA A 442 36.15 20.47 2.76
CA ALA A 442 35.53 21.11 1.61
C ALA A 442 35.30 20.14 0.44
N VAL A 443 36.29 19.30 0.12
CA VAL A 443 36.16 18.28 -0.97
C VAL A 443 35.13 17.23 -0.63
N LEU A 444 35.09 16.71 0.60
CA LEU A 444 34.11 15.72 1.03
C LEU A 444 32.69 16.29 1.02
N LEU A 445 32.52 17.56 1.44
CA LEU A 445 31.23 18.22 1.41
C LEU A 445 30.76 18.44 -0.04
N ALA A 446 31.65 18.94 -0.89
CA ALA A 446 31.36 19.14 -2.31
C ALA A 446 31.02 17.82 -3.00
N GLY A 447 31.78 16.75 -2.74
CA GLY A 447 31.50 15.41 -3.25
C GLY A 447 30.20 14.83 -2.75
N CYS A 448 29.83 15.08 -1.48
CA CYS A 448 28.53 14.65 -0.95
C CYS A 448 27.38 15.40 -1.63
N CYS A 449 27.47 16.73 -1.73
CA CYS A 449 26.44 17.54 -2.40
C CYS A 449 26.34 17.21 -3.90
N LEU A 450 27.46 17.04 -4.58
CA LEU A 450 27.50 16.64 -6.00
C LEU A 450 26.83 15.26 -6.16
N GLY A 451 27.13 14.29 -5.30
CA GLY A 451 26.47 12.97 -5.30
C GLY A 451 24.97 13.06 -5.13
N VAL A 452 24.47 13.96 -4.26
CA VAL A 452 23.02 14.23 -4.14
C VAL A 452 22.44 14.75 -5.44
N VAL A 453 23.08 15.79 -6.03
CA VAL A 453 22.60 16.40 -7.29
C VAL A 453 22.59 15.38 -8.43
N MET A 454 23.63 14.55 -8.53
CA MET A 454 23.72 13.48 -9.54
C MET A 454 22.62 12.44 -9.34
N ASN A 455 22.33 12.06 -8.09
CA ASN A 455 21.28 11.10 -7.79
C ASN A 455 19.87 11.66 -8.12
N LEU A 456 19.61 12.93 -7.79
CA LEU A 456 18.36 13.61 -8.13
C LEU A 456 18.19 13.74 -9.64
N GLY A 457 19.22 14.26 -10.33
CA GLY A 457 19.17 14.43 -11.78
C GLY A 457 19.11 13.12 -12.55
N GLY A 458 19.80 12.08 -12.06
CA GLY A 458 19.78 10.76 -12.68
C GLY A 458 18.44 10.02 -12.50
N TYR A 459 17.69 10.29 -11.45
CA TYR A 459 16.39 9.68 -11.23
C TYR A 459 15.24 10.49 -11.84
N TYR A 460 15.17 11.78 -11.55
CA TYR A 460 14.06 12.61 -12.01
C TYR A 460 14.29 13.20 -13.39
N GLY A 461 15.54 13.53 -13.76
CA GLY A 461 15.95 13.98 -15.07
C GLY A 461 15.09 15.02 -15.76
N ILE A 462 15.22 15.08 -17.09
CA ILE A 462 14.44 15.94 -17.98
C ILE A 462 14.04 15.22 -19.29
N GLU A 463 14.35 13.92 -19.43
CA GLU A 463 14.01 13.11 -20.61
C GLU A 463 12.61 12.46 -20.45
N GLU A 464 11.96 12.10 -21.56
CA GLU A 464 10.62 11.51 -21.54
C GLU A 464 10.50 10.25 -20.66
N ALA A 465 11.56 9.45 -20.58
CA ALA A 465 11.61 8.24 -19.76
C ALA A 465 11.92 8.51 -18.27
N ASP A 466 12.12 9.77 -17.88
CA ASP A 466 12.50 10.13 -16.53
C ASP A 466 11.32 10.13 -15.55
N ALA A 467 11.59 9.78 -14.29
CA ALA A 467 10.57 9.64 -13.26
C ALA A 467 9.76 10.93 -13.01
N VAL A 468 10.29 12.12 -13.33
CA VAL A 468 9.57 13.38 -13.18
C VAL A 468 8.28 13.43 -14.02
N ASN A 469 8.21 12.69 -15.12
CA ASN A 469 7.03 12.64 -15.99
C ASN A 469 5.85 11.83 -15.41
N GLU A 470 6.09 11.07 -14.34
CA GLU A 470 5.01 10.43 -13.57
C GLU A 470 4.29 11.41 -12.64
N TYR A 471 4.80 12.63 -12.51
CA TYR A 471 4.23 13.66 -11.62
C TYR A 471 3.30 14.58 -12.40
N ARG A 472 2.57 15.41 -11.69
CA ARG A 472 1.52 16.27 -12.25
C ARG A 472 1.81 17.75 -11.97
N PRO A 473 1.35 18.65 -12.85
CA PRO A 473 1.47 20.09 -12.62
C PRO A 473 0.81 20.55 -11.32
N ALA A 474 1.27 21.65 -10.76
CA ALA A 474 0.68 22.27 -9.58
C ALA A 474 -0.80 22.65 -9.83
N GLY A 475 -1.65 22.31 -8.89
CA GLY A 475 -3.11 22.49 -8.98
C GLY A 475 -3.88 21.36 -9.66
N TYR A 476 -3.18 20.45 -10.33
CA TYR A 476 -3.81 19.30 -11.02
C TYR A 476 -4.64 18.44 -10.08
N ALA A 477 -4.13 18.14 -8.89
CA ALA A 477 -4.83 17.25 -7.97
C ALA A 477 -6.19 17.84 -7.54
N TRP A 478 -6.25 19.13 -7.17
CA TRP A 478 -7.51 19.78 -6.82
C TRP A 478 -8.46 19.91 -8.00
N SER A 479 -7.94 20.31 -9.15
CA SER A 479 -8.75 20.44 -10.37
C SER A 479 -9.44 19.11 -10.70
N THR A 480 -8.69 18.02 -10.83
CA THR A 480 -9.24 16.74 -11.30
C THR A 480 -10.07 15.99 -10.24
N THR A 481 -9.71 16.11 -8.95
CA THR A 481 -10.43 15.36 -7.91
C THR A 481 -11.66 16.09 -7.37
N VAL A 482 -11.73 17.43 -7.49
CA VAL A 482 -12.80 18.23 -6.89
C VAL A 482 -13.42 19.19 -7.89
N GLN A 483 -12.63 20.11 -8.48
CA GLN A 483 -13.20 21.23 -9.23
C GLN A 483 -13.83 20.80 -10.55
N ASP A 484 -13.10 20.03 -11.34
CA ASP A 484 -13.50 19.56 -12.68
C ASP A 484 -13.90 18.08 -12.64
N ASN A 485 -14.27 17.57 -11.44
CA ASN A 485 -14.75 16.20 -11.29
C ASN A 485 -16.11 16.03 -12.00
N PRO A 486 -16.35 14.92 -12.73
CA PRO A 486 -17.61 14.67 -13.41
C PRO A 486 -18.85 14.78 -12.51
N ALA A 487 -18.80 14.24 -11.29
CA ALA A 487 -19.93 14.29 -10.36
C ALA A 487 -20.31 15.72 -9.96
N VAL A 488 -19.34 16.64 -9.88
CA VAL A 488 -19.58 18.06 -9.61
C VAL A 488 -20.09 18.77 -10.84
N THR A 489 -19.41 18.62 -11.97
CA THR A 489 -19.72 19.31 -13.22
C THR A 489 -21.09 18.91 -13.77
N LEU A 490 -21.49 17.65 -13.55
CA LEU A 490 -22.78 17.09 -13.96
C LEU A 490 -23.85 17.16 -12.86
N HIS A 491 -23.63 17.99 -11.83
CA HIS A 491 -24.60 18.29 -10.77
C HIS A 491 -25.25 17.08 -10.06
N LEU A 492 -24.54 15.92 -10.01
CA LEU A 492 -25.05 14.73 -9.30
C LEU A 492 -25.33 15.01 -7.82
N MET A 493 -24.62 15.96 -7.23
CA MET A 493 -24.78 16.37 -5.83
C MET A 493 -26.12 17.06 -5.53
N GLU A 494 -26.90 17.41 -6.53
CA GLU A 494 -28.23 18.01 -6.35
C GLU A 494 -29.29 16.96 -5.98
N ASP A 495 -29.07 15.69 -6.29
CA ASP A 495 -29.90 14.58 -5.82
C ASP A 495 -29.64 14.33 -4.32
N GLN A 496 -30.64 14.65 -3.47
CA GLN A 496 -30.55 14.49 -2.02
C GLN A 496 -30.97 13.11 -1.53
N SER A 497 -31.37 12.19 -2.43
CA SER A 497 -31.64 10.80 -2.07
C SER A 497 -30.32 10.04 -1.83
N TYR A 498 -30.38 8.86 -1.22
CA TYR A 498 -29.23 7.98 -1.22
C TYR A 498 -29.13 7.24 -2.57
N TRP A 499 -27.97 7.32 -3.22
CA TRP A 499 -27.68 6.67 -4.49
C TRP A 499 -26.19 6.42 -4.64
N ARG A 500 -25.81 5.52 -5.51
CA ARG A 500 -24.43 5.36 -5.94
C ARG A 500 -24.29 5.67 -7.42
N TYR A 501 -23.08 6.02 -7.85
CA TYR A 501 -22.74 6.07 -9.26
C TYR A 501 -21.56 5.16 -9.56
N ASP A 502 -21.53 4.64 -10.78
CA ASP A 502 -20.37 4.00 -11.38
C ASP A 502 -19.79 4.87 -12.49
N SER A 503 -18.47 4.79 -12.69
CA SER A 503 -17.77 5.64 -13.65
C SER A 503 -17.05 4.79 -14.69
N LEU A 504 -17.53 4.85 -15.94
CA LEU A 504 -16.90 4.25 -17.10
C LEU A 504 -15.88 5.21 -17.74
N VAL A 505 -15.71 6.41 -17.18
CA VAL A 505 -14.71 7.39 -17.60
C VAL A 505 -13.51 7.40 -16.63
N ASN A 506 -12.38 7.95 -17.08
CA ASN A 506 -11.19 8.02 -16.24
C ASN A 506 -11.34 9.11 -15.17
N GLU A 507 -11.71 8.70 -13.97
CA GLU A 507 -11.88 9.53 -12.79
C GLU A 507 -10.86 9.15 -11.70
N PRO A 508 -10.35 10.12 -10.90
CA PRO A 508 -9.52 9.80 -9.73
C PRO A 508 -10.29 9.00 -8.69
N ILE A 509 -9.83 7.81 -8.37
CA ILE A 509 -10.57 6.73 -7.71
C ILE A 509 -11.19 7.08 -6.36
N ASN A 510 -10.61 7.91 -5.53
CA ASN A 510 -11.12 8.28 -4.21
C ASN A 510 -11.82 9.65 -4.19
N SER A 511 -12.23 10.18 -5.36
CA SER A 511 -12.96 11.46 -5.44
C SER A 511 -14.29 11.46 -4.67
N PRO A 512 -15.09 10.36 -4.64
CA PRO A 512 -16.37 10.36 -3.93
C PRO A 512 -16.27 10.81 -2.47
N MET A 513 -15.24 10.35 -1.74
CA MET A 513 -15.05 10.74 -0.33
C MET A 513 -14.72 12.24 -0.14
N LEU A 514 -14.24 12.92 -1.18
CA LEU A 514 -13.96 14.36 -1.13
C LEU A 514 -15.20 15.19 -1.40
N LEU A 515 -16.15 14.65 -2.15
CA LEU A 515 -17.33 15.30 -2.65
C LEU A 515 -18.59 15.02 -1.80
N ASP A 516 -18.50 14.11 -0.82
CA ASP A 516 -19.65 13.58 -0.05
C ASP A 516 -20.71 12.94 -0.96
N VAL A 517 -20.27 12.23 -2.01
CA VAL A 517 -21.12 11.42 -2.89
C VAL A 517 -20.77 9.96 -2.75
N TYR A 518 -21.62 9.06 -3.25
CA TYR A 518 -21.44 7.64 -3.05
C TYR A 518 -21.07 6.99 -4.38
N GLY A 519 -19.86 6.44 -4.46
CA GLY A 519 -19.32 5.79 -5.65
C GLY A 519 -19.00 4.31 -5.42
N THR A 520 -18.80 3.59 -6.52
CA THR A 520 -18.42 2.18 -6.51
C THR A 520 -16.91 1.96 -6.52
N GLY A 521 -16.13 2.98 -6.95
CA GLY A 521 -14.68 2.93 -7.01
C GLY A 521 -13.99 3.41 -5.74
N TYR A 522 -13.03 2.65 -5.23
CA TYR A 522 -12.20 3.06 -4.09
C TYR A 522 -10.86 2.33 -4.03
N PHE A 523 -9.88 2.97 -3.39
CA PHE A 523 -8.55 2.42 -3.20
C PHE A 523 -8.03 2.69 -1.78
N PHE A 524 -8.08 1.68 -0.90
CA PHE A 524 -7.56 1.75 0.46
C PHE A 524 -6.82 0.50 0.86
N SER A 525 -5.67 0.66 1.52
CA SER A 525 -4.81 -0.45 1.98
C SER A 525 -5.50 -1.39 2.98
N LEU A 526 -6.44 -0.87 3.76
CA LEU A 526 -7.31 -1.63 4.66
C LEU A 526 -8.76 -1.46 4.22
N ASN A 527 -9.42 -2.56 3.93
CA ASN A 527 -10.80 -2.65 3.47
C ASN A 527 -11.60 -3.55 4.37
N ASN A 528 -12.93 -3.39 4.31
CA ASN A 528 -13.87 -4.30 4.94
C ASN A 528 -13.72 -5.73 4.37
N SER A 529 -13.43 -6.70 5.22
CA SER A 529 -13.15 -8.07 4.82
C SER A 529 -14.38 -8.80 4.27
N TYR A 530 -15.58 -8.47 4.74
CA TYR A 530 -16.83 -9.08 4.26
C TYR A 530 -17.15 -8.63 2.83
N LEU A 531 -16.95 -7.34 2.53
CA LEU A 531 -17.12 -6.84 1.16
C LEU A 531 -16.10 -7.47 0.20
N SER A 532 -14.84 -7.60 0.62
CA SER A 532 -13.83 -8.32 -0.17
C SER A 532 -14.20 -9.78 -0.41
N SER A 533 -14.84 -10.45 0.58
CA SER A 533 -15.33 -11.82 0.44
C SER A 533 -16.47 -11.92 -0.57
N LEU A 534 -17.45 -11.02 -0.51
CA LEU A 534 -18.55 -10.98 -1.49
C LEU A 534 -18.00 -10.79 -2.92
N PHE A 535 -17.09 -9.84 -3.13
CA PHE A 535 -16.50 -9.62 -4.45
C PHE A 535 -15.67 -10.82 -4.94
N ARG A 536 -15.10 -11.61 -4.03
CA ARG A 536 -14.43 -12.87 -4.38
C ARG A 536 -15.44 -13.93 -4.79
N GLU A 537 -16.53 -14.12 -4.03
CA GLU A 537 -17.62 -15.05 -4.33
C GLU A 537 -18.28 -14.74 -5.68
N LEU A 538 -18.41 -13.47 -6.02
CA LEU A 538 -18.96 -13.00 -7.30
C LEU A 538 -17.94 -13.03 -8.45
N GLY A 539 -16.72 -13.51 -8.22
CA GLY A 539 -15.66 -13.61 -9.23
C GLY A 539 -15.25 -12.27 -9.85
N GLN A 540 -15.34 -11.16 -9.10
CA GLN A 540 -15.00 -9.85 -9.65
C GLN A 540 -13.57 -9.84 -10.20
N ASN A 541 -13.41 -9.48 -11.47
CA ASN A 541 -12.12 -9.47 -12.17
C ASN A 541 -11.28 -8.25 -11.77
N THR A 542 -10.72 -8.30 -10.56
CA THR A 542 -9.77 -7.31 -10.06
C THR A 542 -8.51 -8.03 -9.58
N PRO A 543 -7.32 -7.52 -9.92
CA PRO A 543 -6.07 -8.18 -9.57
C PRO A 543 -5.71 -8.07 -8.09
N VAL A 544 -6.36 -7.16 -7.35
CA VAL A 544 -6.07 -6.86 -5.94
C VAL A 544 -7.35 -6.64 -5.13
N GLU A 545 -7.28 -6.77 -3.82
CA GLU A 545 -8.44 -6.56 -2.93
C GLU A 545 -8.49 -5.17 -2.28
N TYR A 546 -7.80 -4.21 -2.82
CA TYR A 546 -7.72 -2.86 -2.25
C TYR A 546 -7.88 -1.74 -3.29
N ASP A 547 -8.03 -2.07 -4.59
CA ASP A 547 -8.33 -1.16 -5.70
C ASP A 547 -9.53 -1.74 -6.46
N TYR A 548 -10.72 -1.21 -6.20
CA TYR A 548 -11.96 -1.60 -6.86
C TYR A 548 -12.44 -0.47 -7.76
N ARG A 549 -12.83 -0.82 -8.99
CA ARG A 549 -13.24 0.13 -10.02
C ARG A 549 -14.56 -0.30 -10.61
N GLY A 550 -15.64 0.08 -9.94
CA GLY A 550 -16.97 -0.25 -10.36
C GLY A 550 -17.35 -1.72 -10.17
N LEU A 551 -18.50 -2.08 -10.68
CA LEU A 551 -19.07 -3.42 -10.64
C LEU A 551 -18.91 -4.16 -11.97
N GLN A 552 -18.01 -3.68 -12.84
CA GLN A 552 -17.65 -4.30 -14.13
C GLN A 552 -18.82 -4.37 -15.11
N ASN A 553 -19.70 -3.36 -15.09
CA ASN A 553 -20.86 -3.20 -15.94
C ASN A 553 -21.81 -4.43 -15.89
N ARG A 554 -21.84 -5.13 -14.76
CA ARG A 554 -22.69 -6.31 -14.54
C ARG A 554 -24.07 -5.85 -14.09
N THR A 555 -25.05 -5.89 -14.99
CA THR A 555 -26.41 -5.37 -14.78
C THR A 555 -27.07 -5.77 -13.47
N PRO A 556 -27.04 -7.06 -13.04
CA PRO A 556 -27.62 -7.46 -11.75
C PRO A 556 -26.88 -6.85 -10.55
N LEU A 557 -25.57 -6.69 -10.63
CA LEU A 557 -24.78 -6.10 -9.53
C LEU A 557 -25.00 -4.60 -9.42
N GLU A 558 -25.03 -3.88 -10.55
CA GLU A 558 -25.35 -2.45 -10.55
C GLU A 558 -26.73 -2.18 -9.90
N THR A 559 -27.69 -3.05 -10.21
CA THR A 559 -29.05 -2.98 -9.64
C THR A 559 -29.04 -3.28 -8.13
N LEU A 560 -28.44 -4.41 -7.72
CA LEU A 560 -28.38 -4.87 -6.33
C LEU A 560 -27.61 -3.91 -5.40
N PHE A 561 -26.56 -3.25 -5.90
CA PHE A 561 -25.76 -2.30 -5.13
C PHE A 561 -26.30 -0.87 -5.18
N GLY A 562 -27.49 -0.65 -5.77
CA GLY A 562 -28.16 0.64 -5.80
C GLY A 562 -27.43 1.70 -6.62
N VAL A 563 -26.79 1.28 -7.72
CA VAL A 563 -26.13 2.21 -8.64
C VAL A 563 -27.19 2.88 -9.50
N LYS A 564 -27.50 4.12 -9.19
CA LYS A 564 -28.55 4.91 -9.84
C LYS A 564 -28.06 5.63 -11.10
N TYR A 565 -26.78 5.97 -11.15
CA TYR A 565 -26.19 6.73 -12.25
C TYR A 565 -24.91 6.07 -12.76
N ALA A 566 -24.74 6.06 -14.09
CA ALA A 566 -23.48 5.76 -14.74
C ALA A 566 -22.92 7.01 -15.43
N LEU A 567 -21.61 7.25 -15.27
CA LEU A 567 -20.87 8.27 -16.01
C LEU A 567 -20.21 7.60 -17.22
N CYS A 568 -20.61 7.99 -18.42
CA CYS A 568 -20.10 7.39 -19.65
C CYS A 568 -19.90 8.44 -20.73
N ALA A 569 -18.99 8.22 -21.66
CA ALA A 569 -18.90 9.03 -22.88
C ALA A 569 -20.04 8.65 -23.84
N PRO A 570 -20.67 9.61 -24.54
CA PRO A 570 -21.80 9.33 -25.42
C PRO A 570 -21.50 8.39 -26.59
N ASP A 571 -20.23 8.27 -26.99
CA ASP A 571 -19.77 7.35 -28.03
C ASP A 571 -19.44 5.93 -27.49
N SER A 572 -19.52 5.74 -26.18
CA SER A 572 -19.20 4.49 -25.47
C SER A 572 -20.40 3.87 -24.76
N THR A 573 -21.62 4.27 -25.11
CA THR A 573 -22.86 3.78 -24.48
C THR A 573 -23.09 2.27 -24.64
N GLY A 574 -22.47 1.61 -25.61
CA GLY A 574 -22.47 0.16 -25.75
C GLY A 574 -21.81 -0.58 -24.57
N ALA A 575 -21.07 0.14 -23.70
CA ALA A 575 -20.52 -0.42 -22.47
C ALA A 575 -21.45 -0.26 -21.25
N LEU A 576 -22.58 0.47 -21.38
CA LEU A 576 -23.54 0.62 -20.28
C LEU A 576 -24.25 -0.71 -19.99
N PRO A 577 -24.49 -1.03 -18.70
CA PRO A 577 -25.35 -2.15 -18.35
C PRO A 577 -26.78 -1.97 -18.89
N ALA A 578 -27.47 -3.08 -19.14
CA ALA A 578 -28.71 -3.07 -19.94
C ALA A 578 -29.88 -2.26 -19.35
N LEU A 579 -29.94 -2.10 -18.02
CA LEU A 579 -31.03 -1.38 -17.35
C LEU A 579 -30.75 0.13 -17.16
N PHE A 580 -29.65 0.61 -17.72
CA PHE A 580 -29.43 2.06 -17.80
C PHE A 580 -30.14 2.61 -19.03
N ASP A 581 -30.77 3.79 -18.86
CA ASP A 581 -31.42 4.49 -19.99
C ASP A 581 -30.36 4.82 -21.06
N SER A 582 -30.71 4.63 -22.32
CA SER A 582 -29.87 5.04 -23.44
C SER A 582 -29.81 6.56 -23.64
N GLN A 583 -30.70 7.31 -23.00
CA GLN A 583 -30.74 8.78 -23.07
C GLN A 583 -30.09 9.39 -21.84
N ALA A 584 -29.04 10.17 -22.06
CA ALA A 584 -28.40 10.93 -20.99
C ALA A 584 -29.35 12.00 -20.43
N VAL A 585 -29.37 12.11 -19.09
CA VAL A 585 -30.09 13.18 -18.39
C VAL A 585 -29.30 14.47 -18.35
N GLN A 586 -27.98 14.40 -18.38
CA GLN A 586 -27.05 15.53 -18.41
C GLN A 586 -25.79 15.16 -19.18
N ALA A 587 -25.11 16.14 -19.78
CA ALA A 587 -23.82 15.99 -20.41
C ALA A 587 -22.99 17.28 -20.30
N ALA A 588 -21.68 17.15 -20.17
CA ALA A 588 -20.73 18.27 -20.10
C ALA A 588 -19.38 17.91 -20.73
N GLU A 589 -18.66 18.94 -21.19
CA GLU A 589 -17.26 18.82 -21.63
C GLU A 589 -16.33 18.85 -20.41
N ILE A 590 -15.57 17.78 -20.17
CA ILE A 590 -14.68 17.61 -19.03
C ILE A 590 -13.33 17.11 -19.54
N GLY A 591 -12.28 17.90 -19.32
CA GLY A 591 -10.93 17.50 -19.73
C GLY A 591 -10.76 17.27 -21.24
N GLY A 592 -11.61 17.90 -22.07
CA GLY A 592 -11.59 17.75 -23.52
C GLY A 592 -12.36 16.54 -24.07
N SER A 593 -13.15 15.89 -23.23
CA SER A 593 -14.05 14.80 -23.61
C SER A 593 -15.45 15.08 -23.11
N THR A 594 -16.47 14.71 -23.87
CA THR A 594 -17.87 14.78 -23.42
C THR A 594 -18.14 13.61 -22.46
N VAL A 595 -18.63 13.93 -21.26
CA VAL A 595 -19.11 12.95 -20.27
C VAL A 595 -20.60 13.18 -20.04
N ALA A 596 -21.36 12.11 -19.95
CA ALA A 596 -22.81 12.15 -19.77
C ALA A 596 -23.26 11.22 -18.63
N VAL A 597 -24.43 11.54 -18.06
CA VAL A 597 -25.05 10.80 -16.95
C VAL A 597 -26.21 9.98 -17.50
N TYR A 598 -26.17 8.70 -17.21
CA TYR A 598 -27.20 7.73 -17.61
C TYR A 598 -27.86 7.13 -16.36
N PRO A 599 -29.18 7.26 -16.17
CA PRO A 599 -29.87 6.73 -15.01
C PRO A 599 -30.18 5.23 -15.16
N ASN A 600 -30.03 4.48 -14.06
CA ASN A 600 -30.50 3.10 -13.94
C ASN A 600 -31.96 3.09 -13.46
N THR A 601 -32.84 2.50 -14.25
CA THR A 601 -34.27 2.48 -13.96
C THR A 601 -34.68 1.43 -12.92
N ALA A 602 -33.79 0.48 -12.60
CA ALA A 602 -34.03 -0.64 -11.69
C ALA A 602 -33.15 -0.64 -10.44
N ALA A 603 -32.43 0.48 -10.16
CA ALA A 603 -31.54 0.56 -9.00
C ALA A 603 -32.31 0.36 -7.68
N LEU A 604 -31.91 -0.60 -6.86
CA LEU A 604 -32.50 -0.85 -5.56
C LEU A 604 -32.18 0.31 -4.57
N PRO A 605 -33.14 0.67 -3.71
CA PRO A 605 -32.88 1.64 -2.64
C PRO A 605 -31.91 1.06 -1.60
N ILE A 606 -31.30 1.93 -0.78
CA ILE A 606 -30.30 1.51 0.24
C ILE A 606 -30.78 0.42 1.19
N GLY A 607 -32.07 0.39 1.48
CA GLY A 607 -32.72 -0.63 2.29
C GLY A 607 -33.92 -1.22 1.55
N TYR A 608 -33.91 -2.51 1.32
CA TYR A 608 -34.99 -3.29 0.68
C TYR A 608 -35.25 -4.57 1.48
N THR A 609 -36.38 -5.23 1.23
CA THR A 609 -36.71 -6.47 1.95
C THR A 609 -36.57 -7.70 1.08
N ALA A 610 -36.03 -8.77 1.68
CA ALA A 610 -36.13 -10.12 1.14
C ALA A 610 -37.11 -10.94 1.99
N GLN A 611 -38.04 -11.62 1.31
CA GLN A 611 -39.06 -12.50 1.91
C GLN A 611 -38.66 -13.97 1.87
N ASN A 612 -37.61 -14.30 1.17
CA ASN A 612 -37.04 -15.65 1.06
C ASN A 612 -35.56 -15.61 1.43
N GLN A 613 -35.05 -16.71 1.96
CA GLN A 613 -33.64 -16.89 2.23
C GLN A 613 -33.01 -17.90 1.28
N ILE A 614 -31.70 -17.77 1.09
CA ILE A 614 -30.86 -18.75 0.40
C ILE A 614 -29.90 -19.31 1.43
N SER A 615 -29.91 -20.62 1.61
CA SER A 615 -28.98 -21.26 2.52
C SER A 615 -27.53 -21.08 2.03
N ARG A 616 -26.58 -20.98 2.95
CA ARG A 616 -25.17 -20.86 2.60
C ARG A 616 -24.69 -22.04 1.75
N GLU A 617 -25.18 -23.27 2.04
CA GLU A 617 -24.85 -24.47 1.29
C GLU A 617 -25.33 -24.37 -0.17
N THR A 618 -26.56 -23.93 -0.40
CA THR A 618 -27.12 -23.69 -1.76
C THR A 618 -26.29 -22.64 -2.50
N TYR A 619 -26.03 -21.51 -1.86
CA TYR A 619 -25.30 -20.41 -2.48
C TYR A 619 -23.85 -20.77 -2.84
N ASP A 620 -23.13 -21.48 -1.97
CA ASP A 620 -21.74 -21.87 -2.21
C ASP A 620 -21.58 -22.83 -3.39
N ALA A 621 -22.60 -23.63 -3.70
CA ALA A 621 -22.60 -24.56 -4.83
C ALA A 621 -22.78 -23.87 -6.20
N LEU A 622 -23.16 -22.57 -6.22
CA LEU A 622 -23.40 -21.81 -7.46
C LEU A 622 -22.10 -21.29 -8.07
N THR A 623 -22.09 -21.11 -9.39
CA THR A 623 -21.03 -20.37 -10.09
C THR A 623 -21.07 -18.88 -9.72
N PRO A 624 -19.99 -18.14 -9.92
CA PRO A 624 -19.97 -16.70 -9.60
C PRO A 624 -21.08 -15.89 -10.29
N LEU A 625 -21.46 -16.25 -11.53
CA LEU A 625 -22.54 -15.58 -12.24
C LEU A 625 -23.91 -16.00 -11.72
N GLN A 626 -24.09 -17.29 -11.39
CA GLN A 626 -25.33 -17.80 -10.76
C GLN A 626 -25.51 -17.19 -9.35
N LYS A 627 -24.43 -16.91 -8.61
CA LYS A 627 -24.50 -16.25 -7.32
C LYS A 627 -25.11 -14.86 -7.43
N GLN A 628 -24.68 -14.03 -8.41
CA GLN A 628 -25.31 -12.71 -8.59
C GLN A 628 -26.79 -12.82 -8.98
N ASP A 629 -27.14 -13.82 -9.79
CA ASP A 629 -28.52 -14.07 -10.19
C ASP A 629 -29.39 -14.45 -8.99
N ALA A 630 -28.91 -15.37 -8.16
CA ALA A 630 -29.61 -15.83 -6.97
C ALA A 630 -29.91 -14.71 -5.96
N LEU A 631 -29.03 -13.71 -5.83
CA LEU A 631 -29.26 -12.56 -4.93
C LEU A 631 -30.48 -11.72 -5.31
N LEU A 632 -31.03 -11.86 -6.52
CA LEU A 632 -32.30 -11.26 -6.92
C LEU A 632 -33.53 -12.09 -6.46
N ASP A 633 -33.36 -13.35 -6.05
CA ASP A 633 -34.43 -14.25 -5.61
C ASP A 633 -34.61 -14.28 -4.09
N GLY A 634 -33.58 -13.92 -3.35
CA GLY A 634 -33.59 -13.96 -1.89
C GLY A 634 -32.31 -13.49 -1.24
N VAL A 635 -32.29 -13.48 0.08
CA VAL A 635 -31.13 -13.05 0.88
C VAL A 635 -30.33 -14.25 1.35
N VAL A 636 -29.01 -14.20 1.21
CA VAL A 636 -28.09 -15.19 1.78
C VAL A 636 -27.87 -14.91 3.25
N LEU A 637 -28.22 -15.87 4.11
CA LEU A 637 -28.04 -15.77 5.57
C LEU A 637 -27.17 -16.92 6.09
N GLU A 638 -26.42 -16.65 7.16
CA GLU A 638 -25.69 -17.68 7.91
C GLU A 638 -26.64 -18.55 8.76
N GLU A 639 -27.71 -17.93 9.28
CA GLU A 639 -28.74 -18.62 10.05
C GLU A 639 -29.79 -19.21 9.09
N THR A 640 -30.18 -20.45 9.33
CA THR A 640 -31.19 -21.13 8.52
C THR A 640 -32.57 -21.09 9.19
N GLY A 641 -33.63 -21.02 8.38
CA GLY A 641 -35.00 -21.15 8.85
C GLY A 641 -35.62 -19.86 9.39
N LEU A 642 -35.01 -18.69 9.14
CA LEU A 642 -35.64 -17.41 9.45
C LEU A 642 -36.74 -17.07 8.43
N LEU A 643 -36.54 -17.41 7.17
CA LEU A 643 -37.48 -17.20 6.07
C LEU A 643 -37.67 -18.50 5.30
N PRO A 644 -38.72 -18.61 4.45
CA PRO A 644 -38.82 -19.69 3.47
C PRO A 644 -37.61 -19.73 2.54
N GLU A 645 -37.20 -20.93 2.09
CA GLU A 645 -36.10 -21.08 1.12
C GLU A 645 -36.53 -20.51 -0.23
N ALA A 646 -35.63 -19.78 -0.89
CA ALA A 646 -35.87 -19.16 -2.18
C ALA A 646 -35.95 -20.23 -3.30
N GLU A 647 -36.91 -20.07 -4.19
CA GLU A 647 -36.89 -20.76 -5.48
C GLU A 647 -36.00 -19.92 -6.42
N LEU A 648 -34.86 -20.49 -6.84
CA LEU A 648 -33.94 -19.79 -7.73
C LEU A 648 -34.48 -19.77 -9.16
N THR A 649 -34.58 -18.60 -9.76
CA THR A 649 -35.11 -18.41 -11.12
C THR A 649 -34.24 -19.11 -12.16
N GLY A 650 -32.91 -19.12 -11.95
CA GLY A 650 -31.97 -19.83 -12.80
C GLY A 650 -31.81 -19.20 -14.19
N ASP A 651 -31.86 -17.88 -14.28
CA ASP A 651 -31.74 -17.14 -15.54
C ASP A 651 -30.30 -17.14 -16.10
N THR A 652 -29.36 -17.70 -15.40
CA THR A 652 -27.99 -17.94 -15.88
C THR A 652 -27.89 -19.25 -16.63
N VAL A 653 -27.59 -19.17 -17.92
CA VAL A 653 -27.48 -20.30 -18.83
C VAL A 653 -26.01 -20.51 -19.21
N SER A 654 -25.55 -21.77 -19.19
CA SER A 654 -24.21 -22.13 -19.69
C SER A 654 -24.36 -22.86 -21.03
N PRO A 655 -24.18 -22.18 -22.20
CA PRO A 655 -24.24 -22.82 -23.48
C PRO A 655 -23.12 -23.84 -23.64
N VAL A 656 -23.40 -24.94 -24.30
CA VAL A 656 -22.40 -25.96 -24.61
C VAL A 656 -21.41 -25.39 -25.63
N ALA A 657 -20.13 -25.52 -25.31
CA ALA A 657 -19.04 -25.08 -26.17
C ALA A 657 -18.14 -26.26 -26.58
N GLU A 658 -17.73 -26.29 -27.82
CA GLU A 658 -16.70 -27.18 -28.31
C GLU A 658 -15.35 -26.53 -28.08
N MET A 659 -14.37 -27.29 -27.55
CA MET A 659 -13.03 -26.81 -27.24
C MET A 659 -12.03 -27.25 -28.29
N GLU A 660 -11.29 -26.31 -28.84
CA GLU A 660 -10.16 -26.53 -29.73
C GLU A 660 -8.88 -26.01 -29.08
N LEU A 661 -7.79 -26.76 -29.20
CA LEU A 661 -6.49 -26.44 -28.63
C LEU A 661 -5.45 -26.20 -29.73
N ASP A 662 -4.77 -25.07 -29.67
CA ASP A 662 -3.66 -24.72 -30.57
C ASP A 662 -2.41 -24.38 -29.76
N GLY A 663 -1.37 -25.19 -29.93
CA GLY A 663 -0.14 -25.06 -29.14
C GLY A 663 -0.32 -25.38 -27.64
N VAL A 664 -1.38 -26.09 -27.28
CA VAL A 664 -1.72 -26.51 -25.91
C VAL A 664 -2.05 -27.98 -25.89
N GLN A 665 -1.67 -28.69 -24.84
CA GLN A 665 -2.01 -30.09 -24.59
C GLN A 665 -2.89 -30.19 -23.35
N GLN A 666 -4.03 -30.81 -23.45
CA GLN A 666 -4.83 -31.16 -22.27
C GLN A 666 -4.28 -32.45 -21.66
N LEU A 667 -3.89 -32.44 -20.39
CA LEU A 667 -3.30 -33.56 -19.70
C LEU A 667 -4.35 -34.36 -18.92
N ASP A 668 -5.32 -33.67 -18.35
CA ASP A 668 -6.49 -34.20 -17.66
C ASP A 668 -7.66 -33.23 -17.77
N GLU A 669 -8.77 -33.45 -17.05
CA GLU A 669 -9.99 -32.65 -17.14
C GLU A 669 -9.78 -31.18 -16.79
N THR A 670 -8.78 -30.87 -15.95
CA THR A 670 -8.53 -29.52 -15.40
C THR A 670 -7.18 -28.93 -15.80
N THR A 671 -6.23 -29.74 -16.29
CA THR A 671 -4.84 -29.33 -16.48
C THR A 671 -4.48 -29.23 -17.96
N TYR A 672 -3.98 -28.07 -18.35
CA TYR A 672 -3.53 -27.71 -19.69
C TYR A 672 -2.05 -27.36 -19.67
N TYR A 673 -1.29 -27.92 -20.60
CA TYR A 673 0.14 -27.66 -20.76
C TYR A 673 0.41 -26.87 -22.04
N ALA A 674 0.97 -25.68 -21.89
CA ALA A 674 1.47 -24.86 -22.98
C ALA A 674 3.01 -25.01 -23.05
N PRO A 675 3.58 -25.70 -24.04
CA PRO A 675 5.03 -25.89 -24.15
C PRO A 675 5.75 -24.58 -24.53
N GLN A 676 5.04 -23.64 -25.14
CA GLN A 676 5.55 -22.33 -25.57
C GLN A 676 4.59 -21.22 -25.20
N ASP A 677 5.09 -19.98 -25.26
CA ASP A 677 4.28 -18.78 -25.04
C ASP A 677 3.24 -18.61 -26.17
N GLY A 678 2.05 -18.16 -25.83
CA GLY A 678 0.99 -17.82 -26.78
C GLY A 678 0.10 -18.99 -27.21
N GLY A 679 0.11 -20.10 -26.47
CA GLY A 679 -0.85 -21.20 -26.66
C GLY A 679 -2.29 -20.69 -26.58
N ARG A 680 -3.23 -21.36 -27.26
CA ARG A 680 -4.62 -20.92 -27.38
C ARG A 680 -5.59 -22.03 -27.03
N ILE A 681 -6.64 -21.66 -26.28
CA ILE A 681 -7.81 -22.49 -26.04
C ILE A 681 -8.99 -21.75 -26.67
N THR A 682 -9.65 -22.34 -27.64
CA THR A 682 -10.81 -21.75 -28.33
C THR A 682 -12.08 -22.49 -27.92
N LEU A 683 -13.07 -21.76 -27.46
CA LEU A 683 -14.40 -22.27 -27.15
C LEU A 683 -15.35 -21.77 -28.24
N THR A 684 -15.94 -22.66 -29.01
CA THR A 684 -16.96 -22.40 -30.03
C THR A 684 -18.32 -22.77 -29.51
N ILE A 685 -19.24 -21.80 -29.47
CA ILE A 685 -20.57 -21.98 -28.90
C ILE A 685 -21.49 -22.67 -29.92
N ALA A 686 -21.96 -23.88 -29.60
CA ALA A 686 -22.81 -24.64 -30.52
C ALA A 686 -24.19 -24.00 -30.77
N GLN A 687 -24.75 -23.36 -29.74
CA GLN A 687 -26.02 -22.61 -29.80
C GLN A 687 -25.85 -21.27 -29.10
N PRO A 688 -25.46 -20.22 -29.81
CA PRO A 688 -25.33 -18.90 -29.26
C PRO A 688 -26.64 -18.39 -28.65
N VAL A 689 -26.55 -17.74 -27.47
CA VAL A 689 -27.69 -17.17 -26.76
C VAL A 689 -27.73 -15.67 -27.05
N ALA A 690 -28.88 -15.22 -27.53
CA ALA A 690 -29.15 -13.78 -27.78
C ALA A 690 -29.83 -13.15 -26.53
N ASP A 691 -29.93 -11.83 -26.54
CA ASP A 691 -30.64 -11.03 -25.53
C ASP A 691 -30.21 -11.32 -24.08
N CYS A 692 -28.91 -11.47 -23.87
CA CYS A 692 -28.31 -11.73 -22.55
C CYS A 692 -27.06 -10.90 -22.33
N GLU A 693 -26.70 -10.75 -21.07
CA GLU A 693 -25.37 -10.30 -20.64
C GLU A 693 -24.44 -11.51 -20.67
N THR A 694 -23.39 -11.45 -21.48
CA THR A 694 -22.51 -12.58 -21.73
C THR A 694 -21.23 -12.44 -20.94
N ALA A 695 -20.83 -13.46 -20.19
CA ALA A 695 -19.63 -13.48 -19.41
C ALA A 695 -18.78 -14.73 -19.68
N PHE A 696 -17.47 -14.57 -19.57
CA PHE A 696 -16.52 -15.67 -19.48
C PHE A 696 -16.16 -15.94 -18.02
N VAL A 697 -16.37 -17.16 -17.57
CA VAL A 697 -16.17 -17.59 -16.18
C VAL A 697 -14.97 -18.53 -16.10
N VAL A 698 -14.04 -18.21 -15.22
CA VAL A 698 -12.88 -19.01 -14.87
C VAL A 698 -12.96 -19.34 -13.38
N GLN A 699 -12.90 -20.62 -13.02
CA GLN A 699 -12.84 -21.04 -11.62
C GLN A 699 -11.59 -21.89 -11.37
N GLY A 700 -11.03 -21.78 -10.17
CA GLY A 700 -9.90 -22.56 -9.70
C GLY A 700 -8.59 -22.30 -10.44
N MET A 701 -8.42 -21.13 -11.07
CA MET A 701 -7.23 -20.82 -11.86
C MET A 701 -5.96 -20.94 -11.04
N GLN A 702 -5.01 -21.76 -11.54
CA GLN A 702 -3.63 -21.82 -11.05
C GLN A 702 -2.67 -21.83 -12.23
N TYR A 703 -1.44 -21.39 -12.02
CA TYR A 703 -0.41 -21.41 -13.02
C TYR A 703 0.95 -21.78 -12.44
N THR A 704 1.60 -22.75 -13.08
CA THR A 704 2.98 -23.16 -12.76
C THR A 704 3.84 -22.98 -13.99
N ALA A 705 4.83 -22.09 -13.91
CA ALA A 705 5.74 -21.82 -15.03
C ALA A 705 6.64 -23.02 -15.31
N THR A 706 6.90 -23.27 -16.60
CA THR A 706 7.92 -24.22 -17.06
C THR A 706 8.96 -23.50 -17.93
N SER A 707 10.12 -24.11 -18.02
CA SER A 707 11.14 -23.63 -18.97
C SER A 707 10.91 -24.30 -20.33
N PRO A 708 10.97 -23.58 -21.46
CA PRO A 708 10.97 -24.24 -22.76
C PRO A 708 12.12 -25.24 -22.95
N LEU A 709 13.17 -25.11 -22.13
CA LEU A 709 14.23 -26.13 -22.10
C LEU A 709 13.71 -27.49 -21.57
N ASP A 710 12.67 -27.47 -20.74
CA ASP A 710 12.06 -28.68 -20.19
C ASP A 710 11.23 -29.43 -21.25
N ALA A 711 10.80 -28.72 -22.31
CA ALA A 711 10.07 -29.28 -23.44
C ALA A 711 10.97 -29.75 -24.59
N MET A 712 12.28 -29.47 -24.53
CA MET A 712 13.24 -29.86 -25.55
C MET A 712 13.75 -31.29 -25.35
N SER A 713 13.89 -32.00 -26.43
CA SER A 713 14.53 -33.32 -26.44
C SER A 713 16.03 -33.25 -26.08
N GLU A 714 16.61 -34.35 -25.60
CA GLU A 714 18.07 -34.42 -25.33
C GLU A 714 18.91 -34.11 -26.58
N GLU A 715 18.42 -34.45 -27.78
CA GLU A 715 19.08 -34.14 -29.03
C GLU A 715 19.11 -32.63 -29.32
N GLU A 716 17.97 -31.92 -29.13
CA GLU A 716 17.88 -30.48 -29.30
C GLU A 716 18.75 -29.73 -28.29
N LEU A 717 18.73 -30.20 -27.04
CA LEU A 717 19.54 -29.62 -25.96
C LEU A 717 21.04 -29.82 -26.22
N SER A 718 21.42 -30.98 -26.78
CA SER A 718 22.83 -31.27 -27.12
C SER A 718 23.32 -30.52 -28.36
N ALA A 719 22.45 -30.23 -29.31
CA ALA A 719 22.74 -29.44 -30.52
C ALA A 719 22.85 -27.94 -30.20
N MET A 720 22.30 -27.47 -29.08
CA MET A 720 22.33 -26.08 -28.71
C MET A 720 23.68 -25.66 -28.11
N SER A 721 24.20 -24.49 -28.53
CA SER A 721 25.43 -23.94 -27.99
C SER A 721 25.26 -23.62 -26.47
N ALA A 722 26.34 -23.74 -25.70
CA ALA A 722 26.33 -23.37 -24.28
C ALA A 722 25.94 -21.88 -24.05
N HIS A 723 26.18 -21.02 -25.05
CA HIS A 723 25.81 -19.63 -25.04
C HIS A 723 24.31 -19.45 -25.21
N ASP A 724 23.70 -20.12 -26.19
CA ASP A 724 22.26 -20.04 -26.46
C ASP A 724 21.46 -20.66 -25.32
N ARG A 725 21.91 -21.79 -24.78
CA ARG A 725 21.33 -22.41 -23.60
C ARG A 725 21.34 -21.47 -22.40
N ARG A 726 22.45 -20.76 -22.15
CA ARG A 726 22.53 -19.74 -21.09
C ARG A 726 21.62 -18.55 -21.34
N ASN A 727 21.51 -18.10 -22.58
CA ASN A 727 20.64 -16.97 -22.95
C ASN A 727 19.18 -17.34 -22.77
N LEU A 728 18.75 -18.52 -23.20
CA LEU A 728 17.43 -19.06 -22.93
C LEU A 728 17.18 -19.21 -21.41
N GLN A 729 18.09 -19.80 -20.67
CA GLN A 729 17.98 -19.89 -19.22
C GLN A 729 17.83 -18.51 -18.54
N LYS A 730 18.56 -17.48 -19.01
CA LYS A 730 18.41 -16.10 -18.53
C LYS A 730 17.07 -15.50 -18.93
N GLN A 731 16.65 -15.70 -20.16
CA GLN A 731 15.39 -15.21 -20.69
C GLN A 731 14.22 -15.79 -19.89
N TYR A 732 14.26 -17.09 -19.61
CA TYR A 732 13.21 -17.78 -18.87
C TYR A 732 13.35 -17.70 -17.34
N ALA A 733 14.53 -17.41 -16.80
CA ALA A 733 14.64 -17.03 -15.39
C ALA A 733 13.82 -15.77 -15.08
N HIS A 734 13.56 -14.90 -16.05
CA HIS A 734 12.59 -13.81 -15.92
C HIS A 734 11.15 -14.32 -15.86
N PHE A 735 10.79 -15.38 -16.58
CA PHE A 735 9.43 -15.95 -16.58
C PHE A 735 9.08 -16.69 -15.30
N TRP A 736 10.04 -17.36 -14.68
CA TRP A 736 9.86 -17.98 -13.36
C TRP A 736 9.48 -16.99 -12.26
N ARG A 737 9.72 -15.71 -12.50
CA ARG A 737 9.48 -14.60 -11.57
C ARG A 737 8.29 -13.75 -11.94
N LYS A 738 7.64 -13.99 -13.08
CA LYS A 738 6.41 -13.30 -13.35
C LYS A 738 5.41 -13.71 -12.28
N ASP A 739 5.11 -12.73 -11.47
CA ASP A 739 4.20 -12.82 -10.34
C ASP A 739 2.74 -12.67 -10.79
N SER A 740 2.49 -12.21 -12.05
CA SER A 740 1.16 -12.06 -12.64
C SER A 740 1.07 -12.73 -14.00
N VAL A 741 -0.05 -13.37 -14.28
CA VAL A 741 -0.39 -14.01 -15.55
C VAL A 741 -1.63 -13.32 -16.13
N TYR A 742 -1.55 -12.90 -17.39
CA TYR A 742 -2.62 -12.19 -18.08
C TYR A 742 -3.21 -13.08 -19.18
N LEU A 743 -4.39 -13.64 -18.94
CA LEU A 743 -5.15 -14.29 -20.01
C LEU A 743 -5.76 -13.19 -20.89
N ARG A 744 -5.49 -13.22 -22.18
CA ARG A 744 -6.21 -12.38 -23.15
C ARG A 744 -7.38 -13.16 -23.71
N LEU A 745 -8.52 -12.51 -23.79
CA LEU A 745 -9.76 -13.05 -24.30
C LEU A 745 -10.08 -12.35 -25.61
N LEU A 746 -10.22 -13.11 -26.69
CA LEU A 746 -10.53 -12.59 -28.02
C LEU A 746 -11.85 -13.21 -28.48
N SER A 747 -12.84 -12.39 -28.82
CA SER A 747 -14.15 -12.88 -29.29
C SER A 747 -14.69 -12.06 -30.45
N ASN A 748 -15.78 -12.52 -31.04
CA ASN A 748 -16.49 -11.77 -32.08
C ASN A 748 -17.21 -10.52 -31.56
N ILE A 749 -17.43 -10.40 -30.24
CA ILE A 749 -18.14 -9.27 -29.63
C ILE A 749 -17.23 -8.36 -28.81
N GLY A 750 -15.95 -8.67 -28.71
CA GLY A 750 -14.97 -7.81 -28.00
C GLY A 750 -13.74 -8.55 -27.50
N GLU A 751 -12.84 -7.81 -26.90
CA GLU A 751 -11.61 -8.33 -26.29
C GLU A 751 -11.64 -8.13 -24.79
N GLY A 752 -10.98 -9.01 -24.06
CA GLY A 752 -10.90 -8.95 -22.61
C GLY A 752 -9.56 -9.39 -22.05
N ARG A 753 -9.45 -9.22 -20.73
CA ARG A 753 -8.26 -9.63 -19.99
C ARG A 753 -8.63 -10.08 -18.58
N ILE A 754 -8.07 -11.20 -18.16
CA ILE A 754 -8.10 -11.66 -16.77
C ILE A 754 -6.68 -11.63 -16.24
N GLU A 755 -6.47 -11.05 -15.06
CA GLU A 755 -5.18 -10.99 -14.39
C GLU A 755 -5.19 -11.89 -13.16
N TYR A 756 -4.35 -12.92 -13.18
CA TYR A 756 -4.11 -13.82 -12.07
C TYR A 756 -2.77 -13.50 -11.40
N ASN A 757 -2.81 -13.14 -10.13
CA ASN A 757 -1.62 -12.94 -9.31
C ASN A 757 -1.23 -14.25 -8.62
N ARG A 758 -0.01 -14.72 -8.85
CA ARG A 758 0.53 -15.95 -8.27
C ARG A 758 0.90 -15.77 -6.78
N PRO A 759 1.05 -16.86 -6.01
CA PRO A 759 1.43 -16.79 -4.59
C PRO A 759 2.76 -16.08 -4.29
N ASN A 760 3.64 -15.90 -5.28
CA ASN A 760 4.88 -15.14 -5.14
C ASN A 760 4.72 -13.64 -5.44
N SER A 761 3.54 -13.21 -5.93
CA SER A 761 3.26 -11.80 -6.19
C SER A 761 3.05 -11.00 -4.90
N GLN A 762 3.50 -9.74 -4.91
CA GLN A 762 3.11 -8.78 -3.86
C GLN A 762 1.61 -8.49 -3.88
N TYR A 763 0.95 -8.68 -5.01
CA TYR A 763 -0.47 -8.44 -5.25
C TYR A 763 -1.35 -9.67 -5.00
N TYR A 764 -0.76 -10.83 -4.69
CA TYR A 764 -1.53 -12.05 -4.42
C TYR A 764 -2.53 -11.87 -3.28
N CYS A 765 -3.78 -12.18 -3.55
CA CYS A 765 -4.89 -12.07 -2.59
C CYS A 765 -5.70 -13.38 -2.43
N GLY A 766 -5.19 -14.51 -2.95
CA GLY A 766 -5.86 -15.80 -2.86
C GLY A 766 -7.09 -15.93 -3.76
N ARG A 767 -7.16 -15.14 -4.83
CA ARG A 767 -8.25 -15.15 -5.80
C ARG A 767 -7.90 -16.13 -6.93
N HIS A 768 -8.85 -17.04 -7.24
CA HIS A 768 -8.71 -18.06 -8.26
C HIS A 768 -9.90 -18.09 -9.21
N ASP A 769 -11.00 -17.39 -8.87
CA ASP A 769 -12.24 -17.32 -9.64
C ASP A 769 -12.38 -15.91 -10.23
N PHE A 770 -12.72 -15.83 -11.51
CA PHE A 770 -12.84 -14.59 -12.26
C PHE A 770 -14.02 -14.66 -13.22
N VAL A 771 -14.74 -13.56 -13.34
CA VAL A 771 -15.76 -13.32 -14.33
C VAL A 771 -15.31 -12.13 -15.17
N TYR A 772 -15.17 -12.32 -16.48
CA TYR A 772 -15.04 -11.23 -17.43
C TYR A 772 -16.36 -11.00 -18.13
N ASN A 773 -16.97 -9.84 -17.91
CA ASN A 773 -18.23 -9.46 -18.52
C ASN A 773 -17.99 -8.82 -19.89
N PHE A 774 -18.54 -9.38 -20.95
CA PHE A 774 -18.56 -8.78 -22.29
C PHE A 774 -19.74 -7.82 -22.47
N GLY A 775 -20.67 -7.77 -21.51
CA GLY A 775 -21.88 -6.99 -21.57
C GLY A 775 -22.95 -7.60 -22.50
N THR A 776 -23.84 -6.73 -22.95
CA THR A 776 -24.86 -7.08 -23.95
C THR A 776 -24.35 -6.71 -25.35
N SER A 777 -24.71 -7.51 -26.36
CA SER A 777 -24.36 -7.28 -27.75
C SER A 777 -25.52 -7.63 -28.66
N ASP A 778 -25.68 -6.88 -29.74
CA ASP A 778 -26.65 -7.18 -30.80
C ASP A 778 -26.32 -8.51 -31.49
N GLU A 779 -25.08 -8.91 -31.50
CA GLU A 779 -24.62 -10.20 -32.00
C GLU A 779 -24.30 -11.13 -30.82
N PRO A 780 -24.85 -12.38 -30.81
CA PRO A 780 -24.50 -13.31 -29.76
C PRO A 780 -23.04 -13.75 -29.85
N LEU A 781 -22.44 -14.11 -28.70
CA LEU A 781 -21.10 -14.66 -28.64
C LEU A 781 -21.06 -16.02 -29.37
N GLN A 782 -20.26 -16.10 -30.42
CA GLN A 782 -20.09 -17.33 -31.21
C GLN A 782 -18.86 -18.10 -30.81
N GLN A 783 -17.79 -17.39 -30.47
CA GLN A 783 -16.47 -17.95 -30.19
C GLN A 783 -15.69 -17.07 -29.24
N ILE A 784 -14.91 -17.70 -28.34
CA ILE A 784 -13.92 -17.03 -27.51
C ILE A 784 -12.59 -17.78 -27.57
N THR A 785 -11.52 -17.07 -27.84
CA THR A 785 -10.15 -17.59 -27.79
C THR A 785 -9.43 -17.05 -26.56
N ILE A 786 -9.00 -17.94 -25.68
CA ILE A 786 -8.19 -17.65 -24.51
C ILE A 786 -6.73 -17.81 -24.90
N VAL A 787 -5.96 -16.72 -24.87
CA VAL A 787 -4.51 -16.74 -25.15
C VAL A 787 -3.77 -16.93 -23.85
N LEU A 788 -3.01 -18.01 -23.74
CA LEU A 788 -2.12 -18.33 -22.63
C LEU A 788 -0.78 -17.64 -22.86
N PRO A 789 -0.43 -16.62 -22.04
CA PRO A 789 0.72 -15.75 -22.39
C PRO A 789 2.07 -16.44 -22.23
N PHE A 790 2.17 -17.46 -21.42
CA PHE A 790 3.44 -18.07 -21.02
C PHE A 790 3.42 -19.59 -21.11
N ALA A 791 4.59 -20.17 -21.38
CA ALA A 791 4.82 -21.61 -21.27
C ALA A 791 4.60 -22.07 -19.82
N GLY A 792 3.89 -23.20 -19.64
CA GLY A 792 3.64 -23.76 -18.32
C GLY A 792 2.37 -24.59 -18.21
N TYR A 793 2.10 -25.01 -16.99
CA TYR A 793 0.88 -25.72 -16.64
C TYR A 793 -0.17 -24.72 -16.14
N TYR A 794 -1.32 -24.75 -16.78
CA TYR A 794 -2.51 -24.00 -16.38
C TYR A 794 -3.53 -24.99 -15.85
N GLN A 795 -4.04 -24.73 -14.67
CA GLN A 795 -5.12 -25.49 -14.07
C GLN A 795 -6.37 -24.62 -14.01
N PHE A 796 -7.49 -25.15 -14.42
CA PHE A 796 -8.81 -24.55 -14.34
C PHE A 796 -9.80 -25.61 -13.90
N ASP A 797 -10.50 -25.39 -12.80
CA ASP A 797 -11.59 -26.27 -12.38
C ASP A 797 -12.77 -26.10 -13.35
N ARG A 798 -12.94 -24.90 -13.92
CA ARG A 798 -13.95 -24.61 -14.92
C ARG A 798 -13.51 -23.47 -15.86
N LEU A 799 -13.72 -23.67 -17.15
CA LEU A 799 -13.71 -22.64 -18.20
C LEU A 799 -15.08 -22.70 -18.89
N ALA A 800 -15.86 -21.64 -18.82
CA ALA A 800 -17.19 -21.62 -19.41
C ALA A 800 -17.58 -20.21 -19.90
N VAL A 801 -18.46 -20.20 -20.90
CA VAL A 801 -19.28 -19.04 -21.21
C VAL A 801 -20.59 -19.19 -20.44
N GLU A 802 -21.01 -18.13 -19.79
CA GLU A 802 -22.30 -18.05 -19.10
C GLU A 802 -23.06 -16.84 -19.60
N CYS A 803 -24.35 -16.98 -19.81
CA CYS A 803 -25.25 -15.94 -20.31
C CYS A 803 -26.30 -15.67 -19.25
N GLN A 804 -26.35 -14.43 -18.76
CA GLN A 804 -27.38 -13.95 -17.84
C GLN A 804 -28.52 -13.36 -18.64
N LYS A 805 -29.71 -13.97 -18.59
CA LYS A 805 -30.92 -13.37 -19.14
C LYS A 805 -31.32 -12.13 -18.33
N LEU A 806 -31.73 -11.09 -19.01
CA LEU A 806 -31.98 -9.79 -18.37
C LEU A 806 -33.46 -9.43 -18.30
N ASP A 807 -34.31 -10.16 -18.99
CA ASP A 807 -35.75 -9.90 -19.11
C ASP A 807 -36.49 -9.95 -17.75
N THR A 808 -36.01 -10.71 -16.80
CA THR A 808 -36.60 -10.81 -15.45
C THR A 808 -35.95 -9.90 -14.41
N VAL A 809 -34.73 -9.41 -14.66
CA VAL A 809 -33.93 -8.67 -13.65
C VAL A 809 -34.67 -7.46 -13.11
N ALA A 810 -35.28 -6.66 -13.99
CA ALA A 810 -36.02 -5.47 -13.59
C ALA A 810 -37.24 -5.82 -12.71
N ALA A 811 -38.00 -6.83 -13.08
CA ALA A 811 -39.19 -7.28 -12.32
C ALA A 811 -38.79 -7.87 -10.95
N ARG A 812 -37.72 -8.64 -10.90
CA ARG A 812 -37.18 -9.20 -9.64
C ARG A 812 -36.66 -8.10 -8.73
N ALA A 813 -35.96 -7.13 -9.26
CA ALA A 813 -35.51 -5.95 -8.52
C ALA A 813 -36.70 -5.12 -8.00
N GLU A 814 -37.73 -4.90 -8.82
CA GLU A 814 -38.98 -4.22 -8.42
C GLU A 814 -39.65 -4.95 -7.25
N ASN A 815 -39.70 -6.27 -7.29
CA ASN A 815 -40.25 -7.10 -6.21
C ASN A 815 -39.46 -6.96 -4.91
N LEU A 816 -38.11 -7.01 -4.96
CA LEU A 816 -37.24 -6.78 -3.81
C LEU A 816 -37.37 -5.34 -3.27
N GLY A 817 -37.51 -4.37 -4.16
CA GLY A 817 -37.65 -2.94 -3.81
C GLY A 817 -39.07 -2.53 -3.42
N ALA A 818 -40.09 -3.41 -3.56
CA ALA A 818 -41.48 -3.08 -3.31
C ALA A 818 -41.74 -2.65 -1.85
N GLU A 819 -41.13 -3.33 -0.90
CA GLU A 819 -41.11 -2.94 0.51
C GLU A 819 -39.71 -2.46 0.85
N ASN A 820 -39.52 -1.15 0.97
CA ASN A 820 -38.22 -0.55 1.17
C ASN A 820 -38.23 0.51 2.28
N LEU A 821 -37.02 0.84 2.75
CA LEU A 821 -36.81 1.81 3.80
C LEU A 821 -37.13 3.22 3.29
N GLN A 822 -38.13 3.85 3.89
CA GLN A 822 -38.61 5.19 3.60
C GLN A 822 -38.06 6.20 4.61
N ASN A 823 -38.12 7.51 4.26
CA ASN A 823 -37.66 8.60 5.11
C ASN A 823 -36.23 8.36 5.65
N VAL A 824 -35.36 7.84 4.76
CA VAL A 824 -33.98 7.47 5.14
C VAL A 824 -33.23 8.68 5.65
N THR A 825 -32.65 8.56 6.82
CA THR A 825 -31.81 9.57 7.43
C THR A 825 -30.40 9.02 7.66
N LEU A 826 -29.41 9.66 7.09
CA LEU A 826 -27.99 9.38 7.36
C LEU A 826 -27.50 10.37 8.41
N GLY A 827 -27.25 9.85 9.60
CA GLY A 827 -26.75 10.66 10.71
C GLY A 827 -25.26 10.39 10.99
N THR A 828 -24.72 11.07 11.98
CA THR A 828 -23.37 10.78 12.47
C THR A 828 -23.33 9.37 13.06
N ASN A 829 -22.62 8.46 12.40
CA ASN A 829 -22.52 7.05 12.80
C ASN A 829 -23.89 6.33 12.88
N SER A 830 -24.86 6.72 12.08
CA SER A 830 -26.20 6.12 12.15
C SER A 830 -26.92 6.19 10.81
N LEU A 831 -27.80 5.22 10.59
CA LEU A 831 -28.78 5.20 9.51
C LEU A 831 -30.13 4.80 10.11
N GLY A 832 -31.18 5.50 9.73
CA GLY A 832 -32.54 5.18 10.17
C GLY A 832 -33.56 5.46 9.11
N GLY A 833 -34.76 4.88 9.30
CA GLY A 833 -35.90 5.07 8.42
C GLY A 833 -37.12 4.30 8.92
N GLU A 834 -38.17 4.38 8.16
CA GLU A 834 -39.45 3.71 8.39
C GLU A 834 -39.69 2.68 7.29
N ILE A 835 -40.29 1.56 7.65
CA ILE A 835 -40.62 0.49 6.69
C ILE A 835 -41.96 -0.17 7.09
N THR A 836 -42.75 -0.54 6.10
CA THR A 836 -43.95 -1.34 6.29
C THR A 836 -43.80 -2.63 5.51
N THR A 837 -43.92 -3.77 6.22
CA THR A 837 -43.79 -5.11 5.64
C THR A 837 -45.14 -5.84 5.73
N THR A 838 -45.49 -6.61 4.70
CA THR A 838 -46.72 -7.41 4.64
C THR A 838 -46.51 -8.82 5.17
N ARG A 839 -45.27 -9.29 5.21
CA ARG A 839 -44.83 -10.63 5.66
C ARG A 839 -43.57 -10.51 6.50
N SER A 840 -43.26 -11.59 7.24
CA SER A 840 -41.95 -11.73 7.87
C SER A 840 -40.86 -11.64 6.78
N SER A 841 -39.90 -10.78 6.97
CA SER A 841 -38.87 -10.44 5.99
C SER A 841 -37.55 -10.09 6.66
N VAL A 842 -36.49 -10.03 5.89
CA VAL A 842 -35.21 -9.44 6.32
C VAL A 842 -35.03 -8.14 5.55
N LEU A 843 -34.96 -7.03 6.28
CA LEU A 843 -34.48 -5.75 5.73
C LEU A 843 -32.99 -5.89 5.45
N VAL A 844 -32.59 -5.84 4.19
CA VAL A 844 -31.20 -5.77 3.76
C VAL A 844 -30.83 -4.31 3.56
N VAL A 845 -29.72 -3.88 4.17
CA VAL A 845 -29.17 -2.53 4.00
C VAL A 845 -27.82 -2.64 3.30
N GLN A 846 -27.68 -2.03 2.14
CA GLN A 846 -26.49 -2.10 1.25
C GLN A 846 -25.26 -1.36 1.83
N LEU A 847 -24.97 -1.57 3.10
CA LEU A 847 -23.80 -1.08 3.81
C LEU A 847 -22.96 -2.26 4.29
N PRO A 848 -21.62 -2.14 4.24
CA PRO A 848 -20.75 -3.22 4.67
C PRO A 848 -20.99 -3.60 6.13
N TYR A 849 -21.17 -4.90 6.37
CA TYR A 849 -21.28 -5.46 7.70
C TYR A 849 -20.02 -5.22 8.52
N SER A 850 -20.20 -4.91 9.79
CA SER A 850 -19.14 -4.82 10.79
C SER A 850 -19.74 -5.16 12.15
N THR A 851 -18.96 -5.75 13.03
CA THR A 851 -19.34 -6.01 14.43
C THR A 851 -19.57 -4.73 15.24
N GLY A 852 -19.25 -3.57 14.66
CA GLY A 852 -19.51 -2.25 15.25
C GLY A 852 -20.95 -1.77 15.13
N TRP A 853 -21.76 -2.38 14.27
CA TRP A 853 -23.16 -2.04 14.09
C TRP A 853 -24.06 -2.63 15.19
N SER A 854 -25.06 -1.88 15.58
CA SER A 854 -26.19 -2.29 16.39
C SER A 854 -27.48 -1.77 15.77
N VAL A 855 -28.60 -2.45 15.95
CA VAL A 855 -29.90 -2.07 15.38
C VAL A 855 -30.99 -2.09 16.43
N THR A 856 -31.95 -1.18 16.30
CA THR A 856 -33.21 -1.20 17.04
C THR A 856 -34.37 -1.20 16.06
N VAL A 857 -35.39 -1.99 16.36
CA VAL A 857 -36.68 -2.00 15.67
C VAL A 857 -37.71 -1.52 16.68
N ASP A 858 -38.42 -0.44 16.35
CA ASP A 858 -39.42 0.22 17.24
C ASP A 858 -38.84 0.57 18.63
N GLY A 859 -37.54 0.97 18.63
CA GLY A 859 -36.80 1.29 19.86
C GLY A 859 -36.31 0.08 20.65
N THR A 860 -36.64 -1.15 20.25
CA THR A 860 -36.20 -2.39 20.92
C THR A 860 -34.94 -2.92 20.23
N PRO A 861 -33.86 -3.26 20.97
CA PRO A 861 -32.66 -3.85 20.41
C PRO A 861 -32.96 -5.15 19.63
N ALA A 862 -32.44 -5.25 18.43
CA ALA A 862 -32.53 -6.43 17.58
C ALA A 862 -31.13 -6.92 17.16
N GLN A 863 -31.05 -8.13 16.63
CA GLN A 863 -29.83 -8.71 16.13
C GLN A 863 -29.49 -8.13 14.75
N VAL A 864 -28.24 -7.68 14.57
CA VAL A 864 -27.72 -7.37 13.24
C VAL A 864 -27.33 -8.68 12.57
N LEU A 865 -27.99 -9.00 11.48
CA LEU A 865 -27.69 -10.15 10.64
C LEU A 865 -26.64 -9.75 9.60
N ARG A 866 -25.87 -10.75 9.17
CA ARG A 866 -25.00 -10.59 8.00
C ARG A 866 -25.76 -11.12 6.77
N ALA A 867 -26.24 -10.21 5.94
CA ALA A 867 -26.96 -10.46 4.71
C ALA A 867 -26.00 -10.47 3.51
N ASP A 868 -26.23 -11.35 2.56
CA ASP A 868 -25.50 -11.42 1.28
C ASP A 868 -23.97 -11.37 1.44
N THR A 869 -23.46 -12.12 2.42
CA THR A 869 -22.03 -12.17 2.80
C THR A 869 -21.50 -10.85 3.36
N ALA A 870 -21.92 -9.69 2.85
CA ALA A 870 -21.29 -8.41 3.14
C ALA A 870 -22.20 -7.31 3.67
N PHE A 871 -23.51 -7.45 3.60
CA PHE A 871 -24.43 -6.37 3.94
C PHE A 871 -25.03 -6.50 5.35
N LEU A 872 -25.62 -5.42 5.83
CA LEU A 872 -26.38 -5.43 7.07
C LEU A 872 -27.77 -6.02 6.83
N GLY A 873 -28.26 -6.78 7.80
CA GLY A 873 -29.63 -7.28 7.80
C GLY A 873 -30.29 -7.14 9.18
N VAL A 874 -31.61 -7.08 9.20
CA VAL A 874 -32.43 -7.22 10.41
C VAL A 874 -33.75 -7.89 10.08
N ALA A 875 -34.17 -8.85 10.89
CA ALA A 875 -35.45 -9.54 10.72
C ALA A 875 -36.60 -8.62 11.17
N LEU A 876 -37.68 -8.61 10.38
CA LEU A 876 -38.89 -7.84 10.61
C LEU A 876 -40.10 -8.76 10.56
N GLU A 877 -41.04 -8.56 11.49
CA GLU A 877 -42.36 -9.15 11.45
C GLU A 877 -43.30 -8.29 10.56
N PRO A 878 -44.47 -8.80 10.14
CA PRO A 878 -45.43 -8.01 9.41
C PRO A 878 -45.88 -6.76 10.23
N GLY A 879 -45.83 -5.58 9.62
CA GLY A 879 -46.23 -4.34 10.29
C GLY A 879 -45.44 -3.12 9.82
N SER A 880 -45.70 -1.99 10.43
CA SER A 880 -44.95 -0.75 10.23
C SER A 880 -43.92 -0.60 11.32
N HIS A 881 -42.67 -0.42 10.94
CA HIS A 881 -41.53 -0.39 11.85
C HIS A 881 -40.67 0.85 11.63
N THR A 882 -40.11 1.35 12.73
CA THR A 882 -39.01 2.33 12.70
C THR A 882 -37.70 1.60 12.97
N VAL A 883 -36.79 1.61 12.01
CA VAL A 883 -35.49 0.91 12.10
C VAL A 883 -34.39 1.94 12.27
N ALA A 884 -33.48 1.71 13.22
CA ALA A 884 -32.33 2.57 13.44
C ALA A 884 -31.06 1.76 13.69
N PHE A 885 -30.11 1.90 12.79
CA PHE A 885 -28.76 1.36 12.93
C PHE A 885 -27.83 2.42 13.55
N THR A 886 -26.94 1.98 14.42
CA THR A 886 -25.94 2.84 15.07
C THR A 886 -24.58 2.15 15.05
N TYR A 887 -23.56 2.88 14.68
CA TYR A 887 -22.20 2.38 14.54
C TYR A 887 -21.27 2.87 15.66
N LYS A 888 -20.42 1.96 16.13
CA LYS A 888 -19.29 2.26 17.02
C LYS A 888 -18.08 1.48 16.55
N THR A 889 -16.99 2.16 16.25
CA THR A 889 -15.74 1.50 15.84
C THR A 889 -15.32 0.43 16.86
N PRO A 890 -15.16 -0.85 16.45
CA PRO A 890 -14.70 -1.92 17.32
C PRO A 890 -13.35 -1.57 17.97
N GLY A 891 -13.21 -1.81 19.25
CA GLY A 891 -11.97 -1.53 19.98
C GLY A 891 -11.68 -0.05 20.32
N LEU A 892 -12.36 0.92 19.72
CA LEU A 892 -12.06 2.36 19.91
C LEU A 892 -12.20 2.81 21.35
N THR A 893 -13.28 2.43 22.04
CA THR A 893 -13.51 2.82 23.44
C THR A 893 -12.43 2.25 24.38
N ALA A 894 -12.10 0.98 24.21
CA ALA A 894 -11.00 0.34 24.96
C ALA A 894 -9.65 0.97 24.62
N GLY A 895 -9.40 1.22 23.34
CA GLY A 895 -8.21 1.91 22.85
C GLY A 895 -8.05 3.30 23.43
N ALA A 896 -9.12 4.11 23.47
CA ALA A 896 -9.12 5.44 24.05
C ALA A 896 -8.84 5.40 25.57
N ALA A 897 -9.44 4.47 26.31
CA ALA A 897 -9.16 4.28 27.73
C ALA A 897 -7.70 3.89 28.00
N LEU A 898 -7.15 2.98 27.22
CA LEU A 898 -5.73 2.60 27.29
C LEU A 898 -4.81 3.77 26.94
N SER A 899 -5.16 4.56 25.92
CA SER A 899 -4.38 5.75 25.52
C SER A 899 -4.39 6.80 26.64
N ALA A 900 -5.51 7.06 27.27
CA ALA A 900 -5.59 7.97 28.41
C ALA A 900 -4.74 7.46 29.59
N ALA A 901 -4.83 6.17 29.91
CA ALA A 901 -3.99 5.55 30.96
C ALA A 901 -2.50 5.66 30.62
N GLY A 902 -2.12 5.40 29.36
CA GLY A 902 -0.74 5.54 28.89
C GLY A 902 -0.19 6.95 29.02
N VAL A 903 -0.98 7.98 28.69
CA VAL A 903 -0.63 9.39 28.84
C VAL A 903 -0.44 9.75 30.32
N VAL A 904 -1.35 9.30 31.19
CA VAL A 904 -1.24 9.50 32.65
C VAL A 904 0.03 8.84 33.21
N LEU A 905 0.34 7.62 32.77
CA LEU A 905 1.57 6.92 33.17
C LEU A 905 2.82 7.65 32.69
N LEU A 906 2.84 8.14 31.43
CA LEU A 906 3.95 8.94 30.92
C LEU A 906 4.15 10.22 31.73
N ALA A 907 3.06 10.92 32.04
CA ALA A 907 3.10 12.13 32.86
C ALA A 907 3.64 11.83 34.28
N ALA A 908 3.19 10.73 34.90
CA ALA A 908 3.69 10.26 36.20
C ALA A 908 5.20 9.93 36.16
N ILE A 909 5.64 9.18 35.15
CA ILE A 909 7.05 8.83 34.92
C ILE A 909 7.91 10.10 34.75
N TRP A 910 7.40 11.13 34.06
CA TRP A 910 8.08 12.41 33.89
C TRP A 910 8.12 13.24 35.16
N ALA A 911 7.03 13.31 35.93
CA ALA A 911 6.88 14.17 37.10
C ALA A 911 7.60 13.63 38.37
N VAL A 912 7.57 12.30 38.62
CA VAL A 912 8.10 11.69 39.84
C VAL A 912 9.57 12.03 40.11
N PRO A 913 10.51 11.99 39.17
CA PRO A 913 11.91 12.38 39.43
C PRO A 913 12.04 13.87 39.78
N ALA A 914 11.23 14.75 39.17
CA ALA A 914 11.26 16.17 39.45
C ALA A 914 10.74 16.47 40.89
N LEU A 915 9.71 15.78 41.32
CA LEU A 915 9.14 15.91 42.68
C LEU A 915 10.10 15.37 43.74
N ARG A 916 10.76 14.23 43.47
CA ARG A 916 11.79 13.68 44.42
C ARG A 916 12.98 14.61 44.56
N LYS A 917 13.40 15.31 43.49
CA LYS A 917 14.49 16.28 43.52
C LYS A 917 14.12 17.54 44.30
N LYS A 918 12.82 17.95 44.24
CA LYS A 918 12.29 19.10 44.97
C LYS A 918 12.13 18.81 46.50
N ARG A 919 11.87 17.55 46.88
CA ARG A 919 11.77 17.12 48.31
C ARG A 919 13.14 16.89 48.95
N ARG A 920 14.23 16.78 48.17
CA ARG A 920 15.60 16.63 48.69
C ARG A 920 16.37 17.95 48.76
N LYS A 921 15.80 19.05 48.25
CA LYS A 921 16.23 20.44 48.53
C LYS A 921 15.32 21.05 49.59
#